data_34bd0afe9dd6aaf4351900716aec4bfd
#
_entry.id   34bd0afe9dd6aaf4351900716aec4bfd
#
_cell.length_a   1.000
_cell.length_b   1.000
_cell.length_c   1.000
_cell.angle_alpha   90.00
_cell.angle_beta   90.00
_cell.angle_gamma   90.00
#
_symmetry.space_group_name_H-M   'P 1'
#
loop_
_entity.id
_entity.type
_entity.pdbx_description
1 polymer ?
#
loop_
_entity_poly.entity_id
_entity_poly.type
_entity_poly.pdbx_seq_one_letter_code
_entity_poly.pdbx_strand_id
1 'polypeptide(L)'
;MTDLPGLRVRAAAAFSLNVRLQLTFAVLLMAVAGFACAEHMEEVVVHGEPLSPFQAQAGMAPLAETNTALLLKRVAGANVNFNGSLAGMAQYRGLYGARVNTAVDGMDIGNACSNNMDAPLHYLPRTRVDELSVIRGIAPISSGLETLGGTVIANSTAPIFGTADGFTVSGHTAAAGQSVDGGYSLSGDAALADRRHRLFVAASYEDGSNRDFGAGTIRPSRYERSAVDLGYARQLTTGVLSIDYRRNDTSDAGTPALPMDDISSDADLLRAGYSAVWGVTGLDATVYWNDIEHLMSNYRMRPARSGMRRDNAAQADTLGWRVSVTRPLLGGALRVGTDGHAYDYDADVADPDNAMFFMQTFHNVKRDRYGLYAEWVHDDLGPWQLMSGVRWTHVSSDAGEVNASMAMMMPALAMLRDRFNASDRSRADDQFDFAAVAAYALSDSVSLELGVARKNRSPTYQERYLWAPIEASGGLSDGNVYIGDVELDEETAWQFELGLDWRTGRFDFAPRVFYHRIDDYIQGIPATDPAVIMVGVMNGDPTPLQFANVDAELWGADAEWSFAFTDAWQARGVVSWVRGKRRDIDDDLFRIAPLNTLVDLSYRAERWSVTLETEVYARQSKVSLTNGETRSPGYALLNLYAEYMFPRYGLQLMGGIENLLDKTYRPHLNGINRVAASDVAVGARLPGDGINIFVQAGWSF
;
A
#
# COMPACT_ATOMS: atom_id res chain seq x y z
N MET A 1 20.60 4.01 -27.31
CA MET A 1 19.56 3.68 -28.29
C MET A 1 20.05 2.50 -29.10
N THR A 2 19.78 1.30 -28.65
CA THR A 2 19.89 0.07 -29.45
C THR A 2 18.77 -0.83 -28.94
N ASP A 3 17.77 -1.02 -29.81
CA ASP A 3 16.64 -1.90 -29.61
C ASP A 3 17.11 -3.31 -29.26
N LEU A 4 16.59 -3.86 -28.20
CA LEU A 4 16.61 -5.30 -27.88
C LEU A 4 15.48 -5.98 -28.67
N PRO A 5 15.73 -6.71 -29.76
CA PRO A 5 14.70 -7.42 -30.48
C PRO A 5 14.50 -8.79 -29.83
N GLY A 6 13.50 -8.93 -28.99
CA GLY A 6 13.19 -10.24 -28.40
C GLY A 6 11.92 -10.30 -27.54
N LEU A 7 11.48 -9.19 -26.99
CA LEU A 7 10.35 -9.18 -26.04
C LEU A 7 8.95 -8.95 -26.65
N ARG A 8 8.85 -8.58 -27.92
CA ARG A 8 7.54 -8.19 -28.52
C ARG A 8 6.68 -9.30 -29.11
N VAL A 9 7.04 -10.56 -29.09
CA VAL A 9 6.32 -11.60 -29.89
C VAL A 9 5.64 -12.69 -29.05
N ARG A 10 5.74 -12.72 -27.73
CA ARG A 10 5.11 -13.79 -26.92
C ARG A 10 3.88 -13.38 -26.08
N ALA A 11 3.61 -12.10 -25.88
CA ALA A 11 2.47 -11.65 -25.09
C ALA A 11 1.09 -11.88 -25.74
N ALA A 12 1.01 -12.08 -27.04
CA ALA A 12 -0.27 -12.23 -27.76
C ALA A 12 -0.84 -13.68 -27.82
N ALA A 13 -0.09 -14.69 -27.41
CA ALA A 13 -0.51 -16.10 -27.58
C ALA A 13 -0.86 -16.84 -26.27
N ALA A 14 -0.56 -16.27 -25.11
CA ALA A 14 -0.83 -16.90 -23.81
C ALA A 14 -2.07 -16.36 -23.08
N PHE A 15 -2.91 -15.55 -23.76
CA PHE A 15 -4.26 -15.24 -23.31
C PHE A 15 -5.12 -16.50 -23.40
N SER A 16 -4.86 -17.44 -22.50
CA SER A 16 -5.38 -18.77 -22.52
C SER A 16 -6.87 -18.81 -22.16
N LEU A 17 -7.49 -19.91 -22.50
CA LEU A 17 -8.90 -20.29 -22.31
C LEU A 17 -9.52 -19.85 -20.97
N ASN A 18 -8.70 -19.72 -19.91
CA ASN A 18 -9.13 -19.30 -18.57
C ASN A 18 -9.61 -17.84 -18.52
N VAL A 19 -8.90 -16.89 -19.16
CA VAL A 19 -9.33 -15.48 -19.22
C VAL A 19 -10.62 -15.33 -19.98
N ARG A 20 -10.83 -16.12 -21.06
CA ARG A 20 -12.10 -16.13 -21.81
C ARG A 20 -13.26 -16.68 -20.98
N LEU A 21 -13.03 -17.69 -20.15
CA LEU A 21 -14.04 -18.24 -19.24
C LEU A 21 -14.39 -17.23 -18.12
N GLN A 22 -13.41 -16.53 -17.59
CA GLN A 22 -13.56 -15.55 -16.50
C GLN A 22 -14.29 -14.28 -16.97
N LEU A 23 -13.93 -13.74 -18.14
CA LEU A 23 -14.66 -12.64 -18.78
C LEU A 23 -16.10 -13.04 -19.14
N THR A 24 -16.30 -14.29 -19.57
CA THR A 24 -17.62 -14.82 -19.90
C THR A 24 -18.51 -14.94 -18.64
N PHE A 25 -17.93 -15.29 -17.50
CA PHE A 25 -18.67 -15.38 -16.23
C PHE A 25 -19.02 -13.99 -15.66
N ALA A 26 -18.11 -13.02 -15.74
CA ALA A 26 -18.39 -11.63 -15.36
C ALA A 26 -19.43 -10.97 -16.28
N VAL A 27 -19.34 -11.19 -17.59
CA VAL A 27 -20.31 -10.70 -18.57
C VAL A 27 -21.66 -11.43 -18.44
N LEU A 28 -21.68 -12.71 -18.09
CA LEU A 28 -22.93 -13.47 -17.86
C LEU A 28 -23.67 -12.99 -16.59
N LEU A 29 -22.95 -12.63 -15.53
CA LEU A 29 -23.52 -12.01 -14.33
C LEU A 29 -24.11 -10.63 -14.65
N MET A 30 -23.47 -9.84 -15.51
CA MET A 30 -24.01 -8.55 -15.99
C MET A 30 -25.22 -8.72 -16.93
N ALA A 31 -25.29 -9.80 -17.70
CA ALA A 31 -26.41 -10.06 -18.65
C ALA A 31 -27.66 -10.57 -17.94
N VAL A 32 -27.55 -11.25 -16.81
CA VAL A 32 -28.72 -11.73 -16.02
C VAL A 32 -29.41 -10.57 -15.29
N ALA A 33 -28.74 -9.43 -15.08
CA ALA A 33 -29.30 -8.23 -14.45
C ALA A 33 -30.20 -7.39 -15.42
N GLY A 34 -30.29 -7.74 -16.69
CA GLY A 34 -30.93 -6.91 -17.76
C GLY A 34 -32.44 -7.00 -17.94
N PHE A 35 -33.17 -7.79 -17.17
CA PHE A 35 -34.63 -7.96 -17.35
C PHE A 35 -35.42 -7.74 -16.07
N ALA A 36 -35.74 -6.48 -15.75
CA ALA A 36 -36.87 -6.14 -14.89
C ALA A 36 -37.40 -4.75 -15.23
N CYS A 37 -38.72 -4.69 -15.50
CA CYS A 37 -39.45 -3.49 -15.85
C CYS A 37 -39.48 -2.42 -14.77
N ALA A 38 -39.39 -1.15 -15.20
CA ALA A 38 -39.45 0.03 -14.36
C ALA A 38 -40.92 0.34 -13.97
N GLU A 39 -41.16 0.46 -12.66
CA GLU A 39 -42.25 1.27 -12.10
C GLU A 39 -41.64 2.44 -11.31
N HIS A 40 -42.27 3.59 -11.43
CA HIS A 40 -41.86 4.84 -10.76
C HIS A 40 -41.77 4.67 -9.25
N MET A 41 -40.61 4.91 -8.66
CA MET A 41 -40.44 5.05 -7.21
C MET A 41 -39.56 6.27 -6.88
N GLU A 42 -39.95 6.96 -5.82
CA GLU A 42 -39.18 8.05 -5.20
C GLU A 42 -37.76 7.62 -4.90
N GLU A 43 -36.83 8.54 -5.13
CA GLU A 43 -35.39 8.34 -4.99
C GLU A 43 -35.03 8.11 -3.50
N VAL A 44 -34.92 6.85 -3.11
CA VAL A 44 -34.25 6.46 -1.86
C VAL A 44 -32.77 6.27 -2.20
N VAL A 45 -32.00 7.32 -1.98
CA VAL A 45 -30.52 7.24 -2.07
C VAL A 45 -30.05 6.42 -0.89
N VAL A 46 -29.85 5.13 -1.09
CA VAL A 46 -29.09 4.30 -0.15
C VAL A 46 -27.63 4.54 -0.47
N HIS A 47 -27.03 5.52 0.18
CA HIS A 47 -25.59 5.62 0.27
C HIS A 47 -25.12 4.35 0.99
N GLY A 48 -24.51 3.42 0.25
CA GLY A 48 -23.69 2.37 0.85
C GLY A 48 -22.39 2.98 1.38
N GLU A 49 -22.50 3.87 2.36
CA GLU A 49 -21.32 4.29 3.08
C GLU A 49 -20.70 3.07 3.74
N PRO A 50 -19.39 2.83 3.56
CA PRO A 50 -18.70 1.87 4.40
C PRO A 50 -18.93 2.31 5.84
N LEU A 51 -19.15 1.36 6.73
CA LEU A 51 -19.43 1.59 8.14
C LEU A 51 -18.42 2.57 8.72
N SER A 52 -18.84 3.82 8.84
CA SER A 52 -18.07 4.98 9.23
C SER A 52 -17.38 4.93 10.60
N PRO A 53 -17.78 4.10 11.60
CA PRO A 53 -17.09 4.09 12.88
C PRO A 53 -15.68 3.49 12.86
N PHE A 54 -15.31 2.76 11.79
CA PHE A 54 -14.05 1.98 11.75
C PHE A 54 -12.96 2.58 10.86
N GLN A 55 -13.20 3.71 10.20
CA GLN A 55 -12.22 4.38 9.34
C GLN A 55 -11.53 5.54 10.08
N ALA A 56 -10.21 5.60 9.97
CA ALA A 56 -9.43 6.77 10.32
C ALA A 56 -8.84 7.37 9.04
N GLN A 57 -9.09 8.64 8.80
CA GLN A 57 -8.59 9.34 7.63
C GLN A 57 -7.23 10.00 7.93
N ALA A 58 -6.28 9.83 7.03
CA ALA A 58 -5.07 10.63 7.06
C ALA A 58 -5.43 12.08 6.73
N GLY A 59 -5.29 12.98 7.69
CA GLY A 59 -5.54 14.41 7.49
C GLY A 59 -4.72 14.95 6.32
N MET A 60 -5.20 16.05 5.72
CA MET A 60 -4.50 16.70 4.60
C MET A 60 -3.11 17.15 5.04
N ALA A 61 -2.09 16.39 4.68
CA ALA A 61 -0.70 16.78 4.80
C ALA A 61 -0.29 17.69 3.62
N PRO A 62 0.78 18.49 3.75
CA PRO A 62 1.31 19.29 2.65
C PRO A 62 1.59 18.46 1.40
N LEU A 63 1.34 19.03 0.21
CA LEU A 63 1.68 18.41 -1.09
C LEU A 63 3.19 18.28 -1.31
N ALA A 64 4.00 18.92 -0.48
CA ALA A 64 5.45 18.78 -0.50
C ALA A 64 5.92 17.35 -0.18
N GLU A 65 5.11 16.56 0.51
CA GLU A 65 5.38 15.16 0.76
C GLU A 65 5.02 14.31 -0.47
N THR A 66 6.01 13.96 -1.28
CA THR A 66 5.80 13.25 -2.56
C THR A 66 5.48 11.76 -2.41
N ASN A 67 5.91 11.12 -1.30
CA ASN A 67 5.59 9.73 -1.03
C ASN A 67 4.24 9.60 -0.34
N THR A 68 3.23 9.16 -1.09
CA THR A 68 1.85 9.00 -0.60
C THR A 68 1.75 8.17 0.67
N ALA A 69 2.57 7.14 0.84
CA ALA A 69 2.56 6.29 2.04
C ALA A 69 2.84 7.07 3.34
N LEU A 70 3.57 8.20 3.28
CA LEU A 70 3.91 8.98 4.48
C LEU A 70 2.69 9.63 5.14
N LEU A 71 1.57 9.76 4.42
CA LEU A 71 0.27 10.16 5.02
C LEU A 71 -0.18 9.22 6.13
N LEU A 72 0.21 7.95 6.09
CA LEU A 72 -0.13 6.95 7.11
C LEU A 72 0.39 7.31 8.50
N LYS A 73 1.44 8.12 8.63
CA LYS A 73 1.92 8.61 9.93
C LYS A 73 0.88 9.40 10.72
N ARG A 74 -0.16 9.92 10.04
CA ARG A 74 -1.27 10.68 10.64
C ARG A 74 -2.43 9.81 11.09
N VAL A 75 -2.31 8.49 10.95
CA VAL A 75 -3.32 7.50 11.33
C VAL A 75 -2.83 6.72 12.53
N ALA A 76 -3.65 6.60 13.58
CA ALA A 76 -3.30 5.82 14.77
C ALA A 76 -3.07 4.34 14.42
N GLY A 77 -1.96 3.78 14.89
CA GLY A 77 -1.53 2.42 14.59
C GLY A 77 -0.77 2.24 13.27
N ALA A 78 -0.83 3.23 12.35
CA ALA A 78 -0.18 3.14 11.05
C ALA A 78 1.24 3.78 11.06
N ASN A 79 2.09 3.29 10.17
CA ASN A 79 3.47 3.73 9.96
C ASN A 79 3.90 3.41 8.52
N VAL A 80 5.16 3.72 8.19
CA VAL A 80 5.74 3.46 6.87
C VAL A 80 7.15 2.90 7.00
N ASN A 81 7.43 1.81 6.30
CA ASN A 81 8.80 1.34 6.05
C ASN A 81 9.36 2.10 4.84
N PHE A 82 10.46 2.82 5.03
CA PHE A 82 11.00 3.75 4.03
C PHE A 82 12.38 3.31 3.54
N ASN A 83 12.56 3.16 2.23
CA ASN A 83 13.81 2.68 1.60
C ASN A 83 14.36 3.61 0.51
N GLY A 84 13.61 4.63 0.12
CA GLY A 84 13.94 5.62 -0.90
C GLY A 84 12.80 6.61 -1.07
N SER A 85 12.99 7.66 -1.86
CA SER A 85 12.08 8.80 -1.96
C SER A 85 10.63 8.42 -2.29
N LEU A 86 10.42 7.43 -3.16
CA LEU A 86 9.11 6.92 -3.54
C LEU A 86 8.81 5.50 -3.02
N ALA A 87 9.78 4.85 -2.38
CA ALA A 87 9.69 3.47 -1.91
C ALA A 87 9.20 3.38 -0.45
N GLY A 88 7.95 3.74 -0.22
CA GLY A 88 7.26 3.67 1.06
C GLY A 88 6.29 2.51 1.12
N MET A 89 6.48 1.57 2.05
CA MET A 89 5.60 0.43 2.26
C MET A 89 4.70 0.67 3.48
N ALA A 90 3.39 0.52 3.30
CA ALA A 90 2.41 0.66 4.38
C ALA A 90 2.66 -0.33 5.51
N GLN A 91 2.54 0.14 6.74
CA GLN A 91 2.54 -0.67 7.95
C GLN A 91 1.34 -0.31 8.82
N TYR A 92 0.67 -1.32 9.37
CA TYR A 92 -0.39 -1.13 10.35
C TYR A 92 -0.21 -2.10 11.52
N ARG A 93 -0.16 -1.55 12.75
CA ARG A 93 0.05 -2.32 14.01
C ARG A 93 1.22 -3.32 13.95
N GLY A 94 2.33 -2.92 13.29
CA GLY A 94 3.54 -3.73 13.15
C GLY A 94 3.52 -4.74 12.01
N LEU A 95 2.38 -4.95 11.35
CA LEU A 95 2.26 -5.78 10.15
C LEU A 95 2.45 -4.92 8.89
N TYR A 96 3.14 -5.44 7.87
CA TYR A 96 3.49 -4.70 6.66
C TYR A 96 3.64 -5.63 5.45
N GLY A 97 3.86 -5.04 4.27
CA GLY A 97 3.98 -5.78 3.02
C GLY A 97 2.67 -6.47 2.65
N ALA A 98 2.73 -7.70 2.19
CA ALA A 98 1.57 -8.47 1.76
C ALA A 98 0.56 -8.79 2.89
N ARG A 99 0.88 -8.48 4.15
CA ARG A 99 -0.07 -8.63 5.27
C ARG A 99 -1.06 -7.48 5.37
N VAL A 100 -0.73 -6.32 4.80
CA VAL A 100 -1.62 -5.13 4.76
C VAL A 100 -2.20 -5.02 3.36
N ASN A 101 -3.49 -5.28 3.23
CA ASN A 101 -4.17 -5.06 1.96
C ASN A 101 -4.18 -3.56 1.64
N THR A 102 -3.73 -3.17 0.45
CA THR A 102 -3.71 -1.77 0.03
C THR A 102 -4.45 -1.63 -1.29
N ALA A 103 -5.63 -1.03 -1.25
CA ALA A 103 -6.45 -0.77 -2.43
C ALA A 103 -6.27 0.67 -2.90
N VAL A 104 -5.99 0.86 -4.19
CA VAL A 104 -5.92 2.17 -4.85
C VAL A 104 -7.09 2.26 -5.84
N ASP A 105 -7.98 3.23 -5.63
CA ASP A 105 -9.22 3.38 -6.42
C ASP A 105 -10.05 2.07 -6.50
N GLY A 106 -10.00 1.26 -5.43
CA GLY A 106 -10.66 -0.04 -5.36
C GLY A 106 -9.97 -1.17 -6.13
N MET A 107 -8.79 -0.93 -6.69
CA MET A 107 -7.93 -1.93 -7.33
C MET A 107 -6.91 -2.48 -6.33
N ASP A 108 -6.66 -3.78 -6.38
CA ASP A 108 -5.51 -4.43 -5.74
C ASP A 108 -4.39 -4.48 -6.80
N ILE A 109 -3.39 -3.61 -6.65
CA ILE A 109 -2.32 -3.44 -7.63
C ILE A 109 -1.19 -4.43 -7.31
N GLY A 110 -0.92 -5.33 -8.24
CA GLY A 110 0.26 -6.21 -8.18
C GLY A 110 1.53 -5.41 -8.46
N ASN A 111 2.48 -5.38 -7.52
CA ASN A 111 3.77 -4.72 -7.73
C ASN A 111 4.70 -5.55 -8.62
N ALA A 112 5.52 -4.88 -9.45
CA ALA A 112 6.48 -5.54 -10.33
C ALA A 112 7.89 -5.66 -9.72
N CYS A 113 8.18 -4.95 -8.64
CA CYS A 113 9.47 -5.05 -7.97
C CYS A 113 9.52 -6.21 -6.98
N SER A 114 10.43 -7.17 -7.18
CA SER A 114 10.70 -8.24 -6.21
C SER A 114 11.18 -7.75 -4.83
N ASN A 115 11.55 -6.47 -4.71
CA ASN A 115 11.94 -5.79 -3.47
C ASN A 115 10.91 -4.76 -2.98
N ASN A 116 9.69 -4.72 -3.55
CA ASN A 116 8.63 -3.77 -3.20
C ASN A 116 9.06 -2.29 -3.24
N MET A 117 9.89 -1.87 -4.20
CA MET A 117 10.19 -0.45 -4.42
C MET A 117 8.94 0.32 -4.88
N ASP A 118 8.07 -0.36 -5.58
CA ASP A 118 6.82 0.07 -6.20
C ASP A 118 5.58 -0.43 -5.45
N ALA A 119 5.58 -0.37 -4.12
CA ALA A 119 4.41 -0.73 -3.31
C ALA A 119 3.13 0.00 -3.81
N PRO A 120 1.90 -0.54 -3.63
CA PRO A 120 0.68 -0.04 -4.30
C PRO A 120 0.45 1.47 -4.22
N LEU A 121 0.82 2.14 -3.12
CA LEU A 121 0.70 3.61 -2.99
C LEU A 121 1.69 4.40 -3.87
N HIS A 122 2.69 3.73 -4.45
CA HIS A 122 3.59 4.32 -5.44
C HIS A 122 2.82 4.79 -6.70
N TYR A 123 1.78 4.04 -7.10
CA TYR A 123 0.99 4.29 -8.31
C TYR A 123 -0.11 5.35 -8.14
N LEU A 124 -0.18 6.00 -6.96
CA LEU A 124 -1.06 7.15 -6.71
C LEU A 124 -0.22 8.33 -6.21
N PRO A 125 0.22 9.25 -7.10
CA PRO A 125 0.95 10.45 -6.70
C PRO A 125 0.22 11.25 -5.63
N ARG A 126 0.96 11.84 -4.68
CA ARG A 126 0.39 12.60 -3.57
C ARG A 126 -0.56 13.72 -4.01
N THR A 127 -0.24 14.38 -5.11
CA THR A 127 -1.05 15.46 -5.70
C THR A 127 -2.39 14.99 -6.25
N ARG A 128 -2.58 13.67 -6.40
CA ARG A 128 -3.81 13.04 -6.91
C ARG A 128 -4.65 12.38 -5.82
N VAL A 129 -4.13 12.29 -4.59
CA VAL A 129 -4.85 11.69 -3.46
C VAL A 129 -5.94 12.63 -2.96
N ASP A 130 -7.19 12.19 -3.02
CA ASP A 130 -8.33 12.83 -2.36
C ASP A 130 -8.49 12.30 -0.93
N GLU A 131 -8.48 10.97 -0.79
CA GLU A 131 -8.63 10.30 0.49
C GLU A 131 -7.59 9.18 0.63
N LEU A 132 -6.96 9.11 1.81
CA LEU A 132 -6.23 7.93 2.26
C LEU A 132 -6.76 7.56 3.64
N SER A 133 -7.32 6.39 3.76
CA SER A 133 -7.91 5.88 5.00
C SER A 133 -7.34 4.52 5.36
N VAL A 134 -7.38 4.22 6.65
CA VAL A 134 -7.07 2.89 7.20
C VAL A 134 -8.30 2.40 7.94
N ILE A 135 -8.77 1.22 7.63
CA ILE A 135 -9.83 0.60 8.43
C ILE A 135 -9.21 0.22 9.77
N ARG A 136 -9.57 0.99 10.82
CA ARG A 136 -9.06 0.74 12.17
C ARG A 136 -9.70 -0.50 12.75
N GLY A 137 -8.89 -1.24 13.51
CA GLY A 137 -9.38 -2.43 14.17
C GLY A 137 -9.44 -3.65 13.26
N ILE A 138 -10.47 -4.45 13.50
CA ILE A 138 -10.74 -5.66 12.72
C ILE A 138 -11.37 -5.28 11.38
N ALA A 139 -10.64 -5.49 10.30
CA ALA A 139 -11.14 -5.21 8.96
C ALA A 139 -12.38 -6.06 8.63
N PRO A 140 -13.49 -5.45 8.12
CA PRO A 140 -14.65 -6.17 7.62
C PRO A 140 -14.25 -7.24 6.60
N ILE A 141 -15.04 -8.28 6.50
CA ILE A 141 -14.80 -9.37 5.55
C ILE A 141 -14.91 -8.89 4.09
N SER A 142 -15.74 -7.89 3.85
CA SER A 142 -15.94 -7.29 2.52
C SER A 142 -14.83 -6.34 2.09
N SER A 143 -13.85 -6.01 2.96
CA SER A 143 -12.82 -5.00 2.68
C SER A 143 -11.73 -5.47 1.70
N GLY A 144 -11.62 -6.76 1.42
CA GLY A 144 -10.68 -7.32 0.42
C GLY A 144 -10.17 -8.70 0.77
N LEU A 145 -9.28 -9.18 -0.08
CA LEU A 145 -8.56 -10.45 0.08
C LEU A 145 -7.39 -10.28 1.06
N GLU A 146 -7.12 -11.30 1.87
CA GLU A 146 -5.91 -11.40 2.73
C GLU A 146 -5.69 -10.17 3.62
N THR A 147 -6.70 -9.76 4.40
CA THR A 147 -6.69 -8.57 5.27
C THR A 147 -6.14 -8.84 6.68
N LEU A 148 -5.17 -9.75 6.83
CA LEU A 148 -4.60 -10.15 8.13
C LEU A 148 -4.01 -8.96 8.90
N GLY A 149 -3.32 -8.06 8.23
CA GLY A 149 -2.73 -6.84 8.79
C GLY A 149 -3.61 -5.59 8.64
N GLY A 150 -4.89 -5.72 8.29
CA GLY A 150 -5.79 -4.60 8.05
C GLY A 150 -5.84 -4.16 6.59
N THR A 151 -6.53 -3.05 6.34
CA THR A 151 -6.76 -2.52 4.99
C THR A 151 -6.47 -1.03 4.93
N VAL A 152 -5.67 -0.62 3.94
CA VAL A 152 -5.43 0.77 3.53
C VAL A 152 -6.22 1.03 2.25
N ILE A 153 -6.96 2.12 2.20
CA ILE A 153 -7.72 2.55 1.03
C ILE A 153 -7.22 3.92 0.62
N ALA A 154 -6.79 4.05 -0.62
CA ALA A 154 -6.40 5.33 -1.20
C ALA A 154 -7.26 5.59 -2.45
N ASN A 155 -7.93 6.73 -2.45
CA ASN A 155 -8.78 7.15 -3.55
C ASN A 155 -8.23 8.43 -4.18
N SER A 156 -8.25 8.45 -5.51
CA SER A 156 -7.93 9.64 -6.28
C SER A 156 -9.13 10.58 -6.35
N THR A 157 -8.85 11.86 -6.59
CA THR A 157 -9.90 12.87 -6.83
C THR A 157 -10.79 12.43 -8.00
N ALA A 158 -12.07 12.27 -7.72
CA ALA A 158 -13.09 11.97 -8.71
C ALA A 158 -14.10 13.13 -8.78
N PRO A 159 -14.26 13.79 -9.95
CA PRO A 159 -15.23 14.87 -10.07
C PRO A 159 -16.67 14.34 -9.94
N ILE A 160 -17.56 15.21 -9.51
CA ILE A 160 -19.00 14.92 -9.37
C ILE A 160 -19.75 15.19 -10.68
N PHE A 161 -20.94 14.60 -10.86
CA PHE A 161 -21.86 14.94 -11.93
C PHE A 161 -22.35 16.39 -11.78
N GLY A 162 -22.64 17.06 -12.88
CA GLY A 162 -23.22 18.38 -12.87
C GLY A 162 -24.67 18.39 -12.35
N THR A 163 -25.13 19.54 -11.85
CA THR A 163 -26.51 19.74 -11.37
C THR A 163 -27.45 20.25 -12.44
N ALA A 164 -26.93 20.70 -13.58
CA ALA A 164 -27.67 21.25 -14.72
C ALA A 164 -27.79 20.26 -15.88
N ASP A 165 -28.76 20.49 -16.79
CA ASP A 165 -28.90 19.69 -18.02
C ASP A 165 -27.84 20.06 -19.08
N GLY A 166 -27.14 21.18 -18.93
CA GLY A 166 -26.02 21.60 -19.76
C GLY A 166 -24.69 21.25 -19.14
N PHE A 167 -23.68 21.03 -19.98
CA PHE A 167 -22.32 20.78 -19.51
C PHE A 167 -21.73 22.00 -18.80
N THR A 168 -21.10 21.72 -17.67
CA THR A 168 -20.30 22.66 -16.90
C THR A 168 -18.87 22.18 -16.83
N VAL A 169 -17.93 23.11 -16.80
CA VAL A 169 -16.49 22.81 -16.61
C VAL A 169 -16.13 23.16 -15.18
N SER A 170 -15.43 22.28 -14.53
CA SER A 170 -14.80 22.51 -13.23
C SER A 170 -13.41 21.90 -13.23
N GLY A 171 -12.54 22.36 -12.38
CA GLY A 171 -11.19 21.82 -12.28
C GLY A 171 -10.40 22.39 -11.13
N HIS A 172 -9.26 21.76 -10.91
CA HIS A 172 -8.31 22.17 -9.90
C HIS A 172 -6.90 22.11 -10.48
N THR A 173 -6.04 23.06 -10.12
CA THR A 173 -4.61 23.02 -10.41
C THR A 173 -3.83 23.28 -9.15
N ALA A 174 -2.70 22.60 -8.98
CA ALA A 174 -1.81 22.82 -7.85
C ALA A 174 -0.35 22.82 -8.30
N ALA A 175 0.45 23.62 -7.60
CA ALA A 175 1.89 23.64 -7.72
C ALA A 175 2.50 23.68 -6.32
N ALA A 176 3.55 22.92 -6.09
CA ALA A 176 4.32 22.95 -4.86
C ALA A 176 5.81 22.89 -5.15
N GLY A 177 6.61 23.46 -4.24
CA GLY A 177 8.07 23.36 -4.27
C GLY A 177 8.62 23.25 -2.87
N GLN A 178 9.76 22.56 -2.73
CA GLN A 178 10.39 22.28 -1.44
C GLN A 178 11.92 22.41 -1.51
N SER A 179 12.53 22.70 -0.38
CA SER A 179 13.98 22.97 -0.32
C SER A 179 14.84 21.74 -0.09
N VAL A 180 14.31 20.68 0.55
CA VAL A 180 15.09 19.53 1.02
C VAL A 180 15.78 18.75 -0.13
N ASP A 181 15.17 18.75 -1.31
CA ASP A 181 15.70 18.14 -2.53
C ASP A 181 15.60 19.08 -3.75
N GLY A 182 15.23 20.35 -3.53
CA GLY A 182 14.93 21.30 -4.60
C GLY A 182 13.75 20.85 -5.48
N GLY A 183 12.92 19.93 -4.96
CA GLY A 183 11.84 19.30 -5.68
C GLY A 183 10.66 20.21 -5.93
N TYR A 184 9.88 19.86 -6.96
CA TYR A 184 8.62 20.52 -7.25
C TYR A 184 7.59 19.51 -7.76
N SER A 185 6.33 19.85 -7.57
CA SER A 185 5.21 19.11 -8.10
C SER A 185 4.22 20.03 -8.79
N LEU A 186 3.68 19.57 -9.89
CA LEU A 186 2.63 20.23 -10.65
C LEU A 186 1.49 19.26 -10.87
N SER A 187 0.25 19.68 -10.68
CA SER A 187 -0.91 18.87 -11.02
C SER A 187 -2.05 19.72 -11.51
N GLY A 188 -2.91 19.11 -12.31
CA GLY A 188 -4.14 19.73 -12.75
C GLY A 188 -5.15 18.68 -13.17
N ASP A 189 -6.41 19.01 -12.95
CA ASP A 189 -7.54 18.22 -13.43
C ASP A 189 -8.62 19.13 -14.01
N ALA A 190 -9.41 18.58 -14.90
CA ALA A 190 -10.59 19.20 -15.44
C ALA A 190 -11.69 18.18 -15.68
N ALA A 191 -12.91 18.56 -15.36
CA ALA A 191 -14.12 17.79 -15.62
C ALA A 191 -15.10 18.58 -16.48
N LEU A 192 -15.69 17.88 -17.44
CA LEU A 192 -16.83 18.35 -18.23
C LEU A 192 -18.04 17.49 -17.86
N ALA A 193 -19.00 18.05 -17.13
CA ALA A 193 -20.09 17.26 -16.55
C ALA A 193 -21.45 17.92 -16.73
N ASP A 194 -22.47 17.11 -16.98
CA ASP A 194 -23.88 17.42 -16.84
C ASP A 194 -24.53 16.44 -15.84
N ARG A 195 -25.85 16.40 -15.72
CA ARG A 195 -26.56 15.46 -14.83
C ARG A 195 -26.34 13.98 -15.19
N ARG A 196 -25.93 13.67 -16.41
CA ARG A 196 -25.88 12.28 -16.93
C ARG A 196 -24.49 11.84 -17.33
N HIS A 197 -23.65 12.78 -17.68
CA HIS A 197 -22.32 12.50 -18.23
C HIS A 197 -21.27 13.25 -17.44
N ARG A 198 -20.12 12.60 -17.25
CA ARG A 198 -18.92 13.16 -16.66
C ARG A 198 -17.72 12.67 -17.43
N LEU A 199 -17.00 13.59 -18.06
CA LEU A 199 -15.68 13.37 -18.65
C LEU A 199 -14.65 14.00 -17.72
N PHE A 200 -13.52 13.35 -17.55
CA PHE A 200 -12.49 13.76 -16.63
C PHE A 200 -11.11 13.54 -17.23
N VAL A 201 -10.22 14.49 -17.05
CA VAL A 201 -8.79 14.39 -17.36
C VAL A 201 -8.00 14.96 -16.21
N ALA A 202 -6.92 14.29 -15.82
CA ALA A 202 -5.96 14.84 -14.87
C ALA A 202 -4.53 14.50 -15.30
N ALA A 203 -3.59 15.31 -14.86
CA ALA A 203 -2.17 15.08 -15.04
C ALA A 203 -1.40 15.57 -13.81
N SER A 204 -0.30 14.90 -13.50
CA SER A 204 0.66 15.34 -12.50
C SER A 204 2.09 15.08 -12.95
N TYR A 205 3.00 15.90 -12.45
CA TYR A 205 4.43 15.77 -12.64
C TYR A 205 5.16 16.15 -11.37
N GLU A 206 6.13 15.33 -10.97
CA GLU A 206 6.94 15.50 -9.77
C GLU A 206 8.41 15.23 -10.11
N ASP A 207 9.30 16.10 -9.68
CA ASP A 207 10.75 15.97 -9.85
C ASP A 207 11.46 16.43 -8.58
N GLY A 208 12.50 15.73 -8.17
CA GLY A 208 13.35 16.11 -7.05
C GLY A 208 14.76 15.55 -7.16
N SER A 209 15.72 16.34 -6.74
CA SER A 209 17.13 15.96 -6.64
C SER A 209 17.36 15.04 -5.42
N ASN A 210 18.62 14.78 -5.09
CA ASN A 210 18.96 14.04 -3.88
C ASN A 210 18.56 14.83 -2.62
N ARG A 211 17.99 14.14 -1.64
CA ARG A 211 17.46 14.72 -0.39
C ARG A 211 18.58 15.05 0.58
N ASP A 212 18.48 16.21 1.20
CA ASP A 212 19.41 16.66 2.23
C ASP A 212 18.90 16.28 3.63
N PHE A 213 19.84 15.97 4.52
CA PHE A 213 19.61 15.82 5.96
C PHE A 213 20.58 16.71 6.72
N GLY A 214 20.36 16.96 8.01
CA GLY A 214 21.12 17.94 8.80
C GLY A 214 22.65 17.80 8.78
N ALA A 215 23.23 16.77 8.15
CA ALA A 215 24.69 16.54 8.10
C ALA A 215 25.19 16.13 6.70
N GLY A 216 24.40 16.25 5.65
CA GLY A 216 24.81 15.91 4.28
C GLY A 216 23.63 15.53 3.38
N THR A 217 23.92 14.79 2.32
CA THR A 217 22.95 14.41 1.29
C THR A 217 22.84 12.89 1.18
N ILE A 218 21.64 12.36 1.11
CA ILE A 218 21.35 10.95 0.85
C ILE A 218 21.48 10.69 -0.66
N ARG A 219 22.37 9.78 -1.08
CA ARG A 219 22.58 9.45 -2.50
C ARG A 219 22.53 7.94 -2.74
N PRO A 220 21.85 7.48 -3.83
CA PRO A 220 20.90 8.25 -4.65
C PRO A 220 19.54 8.34 -3.96
N SER A 221 18.88 9.49 -4.09
CA SER A 221 17.50 9.67 -3.61
C SER A 221 16.69 10.63 -4.51
N ARG A 222 17.21 10.99 -5.69
CA ARG A 222 16.47 11.75 -6.70
C ARG A 222 15.32 10.91 -7.24
N TYR A 223 14.33 11.56 -7.82
CA TYR A 223 13.18 10.91 -8.44
C TYR A 223 12.55 11.80 -9.50
N GLU A 224 11.89 11.18 -10.46
CA GLU A 224 10.99 11.82 -11.42
C GLU A 224 9.76 10.95 -11.59
N ARG A 225 8.56 11.53 -11.54
CA ARG A 225 7.31 10.79 -11.74
C ARG A 225 6.30 11.65 -12.46
N SER A 226 5.58 11.04 -13.42
CA SER A 226 4.42 11.64 -14.08
C SER A 226 3.23 10.69 -14.05
N ALA A 227 2.02 11.24 -14.04
CA ALA A 227 0.80 10.45 -14.19
C ALA A 227 -0.23 11.21 -15.03
N VAL A 228 -1.01 10.46 -15.79
CA VAL A 228 -2.16 10.96 -16.56
C VAL A 228 -3.35 10.06 -16.28
N ASP A 229 -4.47 10.68 -15.91
CA ASP A 229 -5.75 10.00 -15.68
C ASP A 229 -6.78 10.45 -16.72
N LEU A 230 -7.56 9.51 -17.22
CA LEU A 230 -8.72 9.74 -18.08
C LEU A 230 -9.93 8.99 -17.50
N GLY A 231 -11.07 9.63 -17.41
CA GLY A 231 -12.26 8.99 -16.85
C GLY A 231 -13.54 9.41 -17.59
N TYR A 232 -14.46 8.46 -17.70
CA TYR A 232 -15.82 8.72 -18.15
C TYR A 232 -16.80 8.01 -17.24
N ALA A 233 -17.85 8.72 -16.83
CA ALA A 233 -18.95 8.12 -16.11
C ALA A 233 -20.30 8.55 -16.70
N ARG A 234 -21.29 7.68 -16.62
CA ARG A 234 -22.65 7.91 -17.07
C ARG A 234 -23.66 7.52 -16.01
N GLN A 235 -24.49 8.49 -15.63
CA GLN A 235 -25.68 8.26 -14.82
C GLN A 235 -26.72 7.54 -15.68
N LEU A 236 -27.14 6.37 -15.25
CA LEU A 236 -28.22 5.58 -15.80
C LEU A 236 -29.48 5.76 -14.92
N THR A 237 -30.61 5.18 -15.32
CA THR A 237 -31.87 5.28 -14.56
C THR A 237 -31.73 4.68 -13.14
N THR A 238 -30.96 3.62 -12.99
CA THR A 238 -30.85 2.86 -11.74
C THR A 238 -29.43 2.81 -11.18
N GLY A 239 -28.45 3.49 -11.81
CA GLY A 239 -27.07 3.41 -11.36
C GLY A 239 -26.09 4.23 -12.16
N VAL A 240 -24.82 4.06 -11.89
CA VAL A 240 -23.68 4.73 -12.52
C VAL A 240 -22.77 3.70 -13.16
N LEU A 241 -22.41 3.92 -14.42
CA LEU A 241 -21.35 3.20 -15.12
C LEU A 241 -20.13 4.10 -15.22
N SER A 242 -18.94 3.60 -14.89
CA SER A 242 -17.68 4.33 -15.05
C SER A 242 -16.63 3.50 -15.75
N ILE A 243 -15.70 4.18 -16.42
CA ILE A 243 -14.46 3.63 -16.94
C ILE A 243 -13.35 4.66 -16.69
N ASP A 244 -12.26 4.20 -16.09
CA ASP A 244 -11.15 5.04 -15.68
C ASP A 244 -9.84 4.38 -16.14
N TYR A 245 -8.93 5.18 -16.69
CA TYR A 245 -7.60 4.78 -17.11
C TYR A 245 -6.57 5.68 -16.50
N ARG A 246 -5.48 5.12 -16.00
CA ARG A 246 -4.30 5.84 -15.53
C ARG A 246 -3.04 5.26 -16.15
N ARG A 247 -2.18 6.14 -16.63
CA ARG A 247 -0.78 5.86 -16.91
C ARG A 247 0.08 6.55 -15.85
N ASN A 248 0.97 5.79 -15.22
CA ASN A 248 1.96 6.29 -14.27
C ASN A 248 3.34 5.90 -14.77
N ASP A 249 4.24 6.88 -14.93
CA ASP A 249 5.61 6.67 -15.34
C ASP A 249 6.54 7.26 -14.25
N THR A 250 7.38 6.41 -13.67
CA THR A 250 8.43 6.81 -12.71
C THR A 250 9.79 6.55 -13.34
N SER A 251 10.72 7.46 -13.17
CA SER A 251 12.10 7.30 -13.60
C SER A 251 13.09 7.78 -12.53
N ASP A 252 14.25 7.12 -12.50
CA ASP A 252 15.38 7.49 -11.67
C ASP A 252 15.05 7.65 -10.16
N ALA A 253 14.20 6.78 -9.61
CA ALA A 253 13.88 6.81 -8.19
C ALA A 253 14.93 6.08 -7.35
N GLY A 254 15.76 6.84 -6.65
CA GLY A 254 16.85 6.32 -5.83
C GLY A 254 16.37 5.57 -4.59
N THR A 255 16.93 4.38 -4.37
CA THR A 255 16.63 3.50 -3.24
C THR A 255 17.91 3.06 -2.50
N PRO A 256 18.57 3.97 -1.77
CA PRO A 256 19.90 3.73 -1.20
C PRO A 256 19.95 2.61 -0.17
N ALA A 257 18.80 2.19 0.37
CA ALA A 257 18.70 1.05 1.29
C ALA A 257 18.61 -0.29 0.57
N LEU A 258 18.36 -0.31 -0.73
CA LEU A 258 18.19 -1.53 -1.51
C LEU A 258 19.38 -1.78 -2.44
N PRO A 259 19.58 -3.01 -2.93
CA PRO A 259 20.71 -3.37 -3.79
C PRO A 259 20.73 -2.65 -5.14
N MET A 260 19.56 -2.30 -5.66
CA MET A 260 19.37 -1.61 -6.93
C MET A 260 18.53 -0.37 -6.74
N ASP A 261 18.54 0.53 -7.72
CA ASP A 261 17.64 1.68 -7.84
C ASP A 261 16.56 1.40 -8.89
N ASP A 262 15.43 2.02 -8.72
CA ASP A 262 14.36 2.06 -9.71
C ASP A 262 14.75 3.01 -10.85
N ILE A 263 14.96 2.46 -12.02
CA ILE A 263 15.35 3.22 -13.23
C ILE A 263 14.11 3.60 -14.03
N SER A 264 13.13 2.71 -14.08
CA SER A 264 11.80 3.00 -14.59
C SER A 264 10.77 2.05 -14.01
N SER A 265 9.61 2.60 -13.69
CA SER A 265 8.43 1.87 -13.28
C SER A 265 7.23 2.45 -14.02
N ASP A 266 6.80 1.74 -15.05
CA ASP A 266 5.77 2.15 -16.00
C ASP A 266 4.51 1.32 -15.78
N ALA A 267 3.37 1.97 -15.50
CA ALA A 267 2.13 1.28 -15.18
C ALA A 267 0.95 1.78 -15.99
N ASP A 268 0.23 0.86 -16.59
CA ASP A 268 -1.08 1.06 -17.20
C ASP A 268 -2.17 0.44 -16.32
N LEU A 269 -3.10 1.26 -15.82
CA LEU A 269 -4.18 0.85 -14.93
C LEU A 269 -5.51 1.16 -15.60
N LEU A 270 -6.35 0.15 -15.80
CA LEU A 270 -7.70 0.29 -16.38
C LEU A 270 -8.73 -0.26 -15.41
N ARG A 271 -9.76 0.50 -15.13
CA ARG A 271 -10.87 0.12 -14.26
C ARG A 271 -12.21 0.41 -14.93
N ALA A 272 -13.17 -0.52 -14.79
CA ALA A 272 -14.57 -0.28 -15.12
C ALA A 272 -15.44 -0.60 -13.90
N GLY A 273 -16.38 0.29 -13.57
CA GLY A 273 -17.25 0.18 -12.41
C GLY A 273 -18.71 0.32 -12.77
N TYR A 274 -19.57 -0.41 -12.09
CA TYR A 274 -21.01 -0.26 -12.16
C TYR A 274 -21.61 -0.35 -10.76
N SER A 275 -22.27 0.74 -10.32
CA SER A 275 -23.02 0.77 -9.05
C SER A 275 -24.49 1.07 -9.36
N ALA A 276 -25.40 0.28 -8.80
CA ALA A 276 -26.82 0.43 -9.04
C ALA A 276 -27.67 0.11 -7.81
N VAL A 277 -28.86 0.72 -7.76
CA VAL A 277 -29.88 0.42 -6.74
C VAL A 277 -31.19 0.08 -7.43
N TRP A 278 -31.72 -1.11 -7.13
CA TRP A 278 -33.05 -1.58 -7.58
C TRP A 278 -33.95 -1.83 -6.38
N GLY A 279 -34.88 -0.91 -6.14
CA GLY A 279 -35.70 -0.94 -4.94
C GLY A 279 -34.80 -0.87 -3.68
N VAL A 280 -34.76 -1.96 -2.92
CA VAL A 280 -33.95 -2.07 -1.69
C VAL A 280 -32.65 -2.87 -1.89
N THR A 281 -32.31 -3.20 -3.15
CA THR A 281 -31.14 -4.01 -3.47
C THR A 281 -30.08 -3.14 -4.12
N GLY A 282 -28.91 -3.04 -3.51
CA GLY A 282 -27.71 -2.44 -4.09
C GLY A 282 -26.87 -3.49 -4.82
N LEU A 283 -26.26 -3.11 -5.94
CA LEU A 283 -25.23 -3.85 -6.65
C LEU A 283 -24.04 -2.96 -6.87
N ASP A 284 -22.86 -3.46 -6.53
CA ASP A 284 -21.56 -2.87 -6.87
C ASP A 284 -20.72 -3.90 -7.61
N ALA A 285 -20.20 -3.51 -8.77
CA ALA A 285 -19.35 -4.35 -9.59
C ALA A 285 -18.18 -3.53 -10.12
N THR A 286 -16.97 -4.06 -9.99
CA THR A 286 -15.74 -3.46 -10.52
C THR A 286 -14.93 -4.56 -11.19
N VAL A 287 -14.34 -4.25 -12.34
CA VAL A 287 -13.30 -5.04 -12.97
C VAL A 287 -12.13 -4.12 -13.29
N TYR A 288 -10.91 -4.62 -13.12
CA TYR A 288 -9.71 -3.84 -13.39
C TYR A 288 -8.61 -4.70 -14.00
N TRP A 289 -7.73 -4.04 -14.72
CA TRP A 289 -6.54 -4.61 -15.31
C TRP A 289 -5.35 -3.67 -15.08
N ASN A 290 -4.22 -4.23 -14.69
CA ASN A 290 -2.97 -3.50 -14.49
C ASN A 290 -1.85 -4.23 -15.25
N ASP A 291 -1.03 -3.48 -15.97
CA ASP A 291 0.23 -3.93 -16.59
C ASP A 291 1.35 -3.04 -16.11
N ILE A 292 2.37 -3.62 -15.52
CA ILE A 292 3.47 -2.89 -14.89
C ILE A 292 4.79 -3.46 -15.37
N GLU A 293 5.61 -2.60 -15.98
CA GLU A 293 6.99 -2.90 -16.33
C GLU A 293 7.94 -2.15 -15.39
N HIS A 294 8.92 -2.85 -14.83
CA HIS A 294 9.88 -2.29 -13.88
C HIS A 294 11.31 -2.66 -14.25
N LEU A 295 12.18 -1.66 -14.39
CA LEU A 295 13.61 -1.81 -14.62
C LEU A 295 14.41 -1.31 -13.41
N MET A 296 15.17 -2.19 -12.80
CA MET A 296 16.09 -1.86 -11.70
C MET A 296 17.54 -1.97 -12.15
N SER A 297 18.43 -1.16 -11.54
CA SER A 297 19.85 -1.21 -11.84
C SER A 297 20.72 -0.94 -10.61
N ASN A 298 21.84 -1.67 -10.51
CA ASN A 298 22.81 -1.44 -9.44
C ASN A 298 23.95 -0.49 -9.84
N TYR A 299 23.89 0.17 -11.01
CA TYR A 299 24.98 1.00 -11.52
C TYR A 299 24.55 2.31 -12.22
N ARG A 300 23.28 2.47 -12.59
CA ARG A 300 22.86 3.66 -13.38
C ARG A 300 22.75 4.91 -12.52
N MET A 301 22.39 4.78 -11.23
CA MET A 301 22.29 5.90 -10.29
C MET A 301 23.37 5.87 -9.21
N ARG A 302 24.13 4.81 -9.08
CA ARG A 302 25.18 4.60 -8.09
C ARG A 302 26.43 3.99 -8.72
N PRO A 303 27.64 4.20 -8.15
CA PRO A 303 28.84 3.52 -8.63
C PRO A 303 28.70 2.00 -8.45
N ALA A 304 28.82 1.25 -9.54
CA ALA A 304 28.90 -0.19 -9.47
C ALA A 304 30.30 -0.69 -9.10
N ARG A 305 30.38 -1.88 -8.53
CA ARG A 305 31.64 -2.62 -8.49
C ARG A 305 32.01 -3.06 -9.91
N SER A 306 33.28 -2.87 -10.30
CA SER A 306 33.77 -3.27 -11.63
C SER A 306 33.43 -4.74 -11.94
N GLY A 307 32.85 -5.00 -13.12
CA GLY A 307 32.45 -6.31 -13.57
C GLY A 307 31.22 -6.90 -12.88
N MET A 308 30.46 -6.11 -12.11
CA MET A 308 29.25 -6.54 -11.41
C MET A 308 28.03 -5.63 -11.72
N ARG A 309 27.97 -5.09 -12.94
CA ARG A 309 26.79 -4.33 -13.35
C ARG A 309 25.64 -5.26 -13.64
N ARG A 310 24.47 -4.96 -13.09
CA ARG A 310 23.24 -5.75 -13.25
C ARG A 310 22.07 -4.83 -13.48
N ASP A 311 21.27 -5.17 -14.46
CA ASP A 311 19.92 -4.70 -14.67
C ASP A 311 18.95 -5.84 -14.35
N ASN A 312 17.87 -5.56 -13.66
CA ASN A 312 16.78 -6.51 -13.42
C ASN A 312 15.52 -5.93 -14.08
N ALA A 313 15.02 -6.59 -15.12
CA ALA A 313 13.76 -6.27 -15.77
C ALA A 313 12.67 -7.18 -15.22
N ALA A 314 11.57 -6.60 -14.79
CA ALA A 314 10.43 -7.33 -14.26
C ALA A 314 9.13 -6.83 -14.88
N GLN A 315 8.15 -7.72 -15.01
CA GLN A 315 6.82 -7.43 -15.50
C GLN A 315 5.77 -8.10 -14.62
N ALA A 316 4.69 -7.38 -14.34
CA ALA A 316 3.55 -7.86 -13.58
C ALA A 316 2.24 -7.54 -14.31
N ASP A 317 1.47 -8.56 -14.62
CA ASP A 317 0.12 -8.44 -15.18
C ASP A 317 -0.91 -8.83 -14.11
N THR A 318 -1.95 -8.01 -13.96
CA THR A 318 -3.03 -8.26 -13.00
C THR A 318 -4.38 -8.11 -13.67
N LEU A 319 -5.26 -9.08 -13.45
CA LEU A 319 -6.68 -8.95 -13.73
C LEU A 319 -7.47 -9.19 -12.44
N GLY A 320 -8.29 -8.21 -12.04
CA GLY A 320 -9.09 -8.36 -10.85
C GLY A 320 -10.54 -7.92 -11.02
N TRP A 321 -11.39 -8.38 -10.12
CA TRP A 321 -12.79 -8.00 -10.06
C TRP A 321 -13.30 -8.02 -8.63
N ARG A 322 -14.37 -7.26 -8.40
CA ARG A 322 -15.18 -7.29 -7.19
C ARG A 322 -16.64 -7.10 -7.55
N VAL A 323 -17.50 -7.98 -7.07
CA VAL A 323 -18.94 -7.88 -7.24
C VAL A 323 -19.63 -8.12 -5.91
N SER A 324 -20.53 -7.23 -5.51
CA SER A 324 -21.30 -7.40 -4.28
C SER A 324 -22.75 -6.99 -4.46
N VAL A 325 -23.63 -7.69 -3.77
CA VAL A 325 -25.05 -7.37 -3.66
C VAL A 325 -25.36 -7.10 -2.19
N THR A 326 -25.96 -5.94 -1.93
CA THR A 326 -26.37 -5.55 -0.58
C THR A 326 -27.91 -5.52 -0.51
N ARG A 327 -28.48 -6.11 0.53
CA ARG A 327 -29.92 -6.18 0.72
C ARG A 327 -30.31 -6.10 2.20
N PRO A 328 -31.41 -5.43 2.56
CA PRO A 328 -31.95 -5.49 3.92
C PRO A 328 -32.29 -6.91 4.31
N LEU A 329 -31.85 -7.35 5.47
CA LEU A 329 -32.14 -8.65 6.05
C LEU A 329 -32.11 -8.57 7.58
N LEU A 330 -33.15 -9.07 8.27
CA LEU A 330 -33.23 -9.16 9.73
C LEU A 330 -32.95 -7.82 10.44
N GLY A 331 -33.49 -6.73 9.91
CA GLY A 331 -33.29 -5.39 10.47
C GLY A 331 -31.96 -4.73 10.14
N GLY A 332 -31.02 -5.44 9.57
CA GLY A 332 -29.72 -4.94 9.12
C GLY A 332 -29.57 -5.03 7.60
N ALA A 333 -28.35 -4.88 7.12
CA ALA A 333 -27.95 -5.02 5.72
C ALA A 333 -27.06 -6.26 5.54
N LEU A 334 -27.47 -7.19 4.70
CA LEU A 334 -26.65 -8.31 4.27
C LEU A 334 -25.96 -7.95 2.95
N ARG A 335 -24.66 -8.03 2.93
CA ARG A 335 -23.82 -7.96 1.74
C ARG A 335 -23.26 -9.32 1.41
N VAL A 336 -23.46 -9.79 0.20
CA VAL A 336 -22.88 -11.02 -0.33
C VAL A 336 -22.08 -10.66 -1.56
N GLY A 337 -20.86 -11.17 -1.69
CA GLY A 337 -20.02 -10.81 -2.82
C GLY A 337 -18.95 -11.82 -3.14
N THR A 338 -18.31 -11.57 -4.26
CA THR A 338 -17.12 -12.28 -4.75
C THR A 338 -16.10 -11.28 -5.23
N ASP A 339 -14.85 -11.60 -5.03
CA ASP A 339 -13.72 -10.88 -5.58
C ASP A 339 -12.67 -11.85 -6.10
N GLY A 340 -11.82 -11.39 -6.98
CA GLY A 340 -10.75 -12.18 -7.52
C GLY A 340 -9.60 -11.32 -8.01
N HIS A 341 -8.42 -11.94 -8.05
CA HIS A 341 -7.18 -11.32 -8.44
C HIS A 341 -6.29 -12.38 -9.07
N ALA A 342 -6.11 -12.33 -10.38
CA ALA A 342 -5.18 -13.15 -11.13
C ALA A 342 -3.92 -12.35 -11.41
N TYR A 343 -2.76 -12.91 -11.10
CA TYR A 343 -1.47 -12.25 -11.16
C TYR A 343 -0.43 -13.13 -11.83
N ASP A 344 0.16 -12.60 -12.92
CA ASP A 344 1.27 -13.20 -13.65
C ASP A 344 2.53 -12.34 -13.46
N TYR A 345 3.70 -12.98 -13.27
CA TYR A 345 4.94 -12.28 -12.96
C TYR A 345 6.17 -12.96 -13.54
N ASP A 346 7.08 -12.15 -14.10
CA ASP A 346 8.40 -12.56 -14.57
C ASP A 346 9.47 -11.54 -14.13
N ALA A 347 10.69 -12.02 -13.82
CA ALA A 347 11.83 -11.16 -13.52
C ALA A 347 13.16 -11.79 -13.94
N ASP A 348 13.94 -11.04 -14.73
CA ASP A 348 15.21 -11.48 -15.31
C ASP A 348 16.34 -10.50 -15.01
N VAL A 349 17.48 -11.02 -14.56
CA VAL A 349 18.71 -10.23 -14.34
C VAL A 349 19.66 -10.43 -15.50
N ALA A 350 20.15 -9.32 -16.06
CA ALA A 350 21.14 -9.26 -17.14
C ALA A 350 22.39 -8.48 -16.74
N ASP A 351 23.49 -8.73 -17.43
CA ASP A 351 24.74 -7.96 -17.35
C ASP A 351 24.94 -7.17 -18.64
N PRO A 352 24.94 -5.82 -18.60
CA PRO A 352 25.10 -5.02 -19.83
C PRO A 352 26.46 -5.18 -20.51
N ASP A 353 27.47 -5.66 -19.78
CA ASP A 353 28.83 -5.87 -20.30
C ASP A 353 29.06 -7.32 -20.78
N ASN A 354 28.14 -8.23 -20.47
CA ASN A 354 28.26 -9.66 -20.79
C ASN A 354 26.92 -10.26 -21.23
N ALA A 355 26.67 -10.24 -22.54
CA ALA A 355 25.42 -10.79 -23.12
C ALA A 355 25.20 -12.29 -22.88
N MET A 356 26.20 -13.02 -22.37
CA MET A 356 26.07 -14.45 -22.00
C MET A 356 25.57 -14.60 -20.56
N PHE A 357 25.56 -13.53 -19.76
CA PHE A 357 25.04 -13.57 -18.40
C PHE A 357 23.53 -13.38 -18.43
N PHE A 358 22.82 -14.29 -17.79
CA PHE A 358 21.42 -14.15 -17.47
C PHE A 358 21.10 -14.89 -16.17
N MET A 359 20.05 -14.46 -15.48
CA MET A 359 19.46 -15.17 -14.36
C MET A 359 17.96 -14.91 -14.31
N GLN A 360 17.18 -15.96 -14.48
CA GLN A 360 15.74 -15.93 -14.24
C GLN A 360 15.51 -15.96 -12.74
N THR A 361 15.19 -14.80 -12.17
CA THR A 361 14.91 -14.70 -10.73
C THR A 361 13.57 -15.33 -10.41
N PHE A 362 12.57 -15.00 -11.23
CA PHE A 362 11.23 -15.59 -11.25
C PHE A 362 10.82 -15.82 -12.70
N HIS A 363 10.18 -16.94 -12.96
CA HIS A 363 9.80 -17.30 -14.33
C HIS A 363 8.40 -17.90 -14.37
N ASN A 364 7.50 -17.33 -15.19
CA ASN A 364 6.11 -17.74 -15.34
C ASN A 364 5.41 -17.97 -13.99
N VAL A 365 5.62 -17.04 -13.04
CA VAL A 365 4.95 -17.10 -11.74
C VAL A 365 3.50 -16.71 -11.91
N LYS A 366 2.60 -17.49 -11.30
CA LYS A 366 1.17 -17.23 -11.22
C LYS A 366 0.72 -17.27 -9.77
N ARG A 367 -0.16 -16.35 -9.40
CA ARG A 367 -0.81 -16.35 -8.09
C ARG A 367 -2.23 -15.84 -8.21
N ASP A 368 -3.18 -16.76 -8.23
CA ASP A 368 -4.59 -16.47 -8.39
C ASP A 368 -5.32 -16.58 -7.04
N ARG A 369 -6.18 -15.60 -6.73
CA ARG A 369 -6.96 -15.56 -5.50
C ARG A 369 -8.43 -15.35 -5.85
N TYR A 370 -9.33 -16.15 -5.29
CA TYR A 370 -10.78 -16.08 -5.53
C TYR A 370 -11.51 -16.13 -4.20
N GLY A 371 -12.29 -15.10 -3.89
CA GLY A 371 -13.03 -14.97 -2.64
C GLY A 371 -14.54 -15.03 -2.82
N LEU A 372 -15.22 -15.68 -1.88
CA LEU A 372 -16.66 -15.59 -1.67
C LEU A 372 -16.91 -15.14 -0.25
N TYR A 373 -17.80 -14.17 -0.03
CA TYR A 373 -18.07 -13.67 1.30
C TYR A 373 -19.53 -13.31 1.52
N ALA A 374 -19.91 -13.33 2.80
CA ALA A 374 -21.16 -12.79 3.28
C ALA A 374 -20.88 -11.98 4.57
N GLU A 375 -21.42 -10.77 4.63
CA GLU A 375 -21.27 -9.85 5.75
C GLU A 375 -22.61 -9.24 6.09
N TRP A 376 -22.95 -9.26 7.36
CA TRP A 376 -24.18 -8.67 7.88
C TRP A 376 -23.84 -7.56 8.87
N VAL A 377 -24.49 -6.42 8.66
CA VAL A 377 -24.33 -5.22 9.47
C VAL A 377 -25.69 -4.78 9.99
N HIS A 378 -25.75 -4.44 11.25
CA HIS A 378 -26.95 -3.94 11.91
C HIS A 378 -26.62 -2.69 12.74
N ASP A 379 -27.10 -1.53 12.30
CA ASP A 379 -26.77 -0.23 12.90
C ASP A 379 -27.85 0.27 13.87
N ASP A 380 -29.00 -0.37 13.95
CA ASP A 380 -30.17 0.09 14.75
C ASP A 380 -30.78 -1.04 15.60
N LEU A 381 -29.95 -1.71 16.41
CA LEU A 381 -30.39 -2.69 17.41
C LEU A 381 -30.45 -2.06 18.82
N GLY A 382 -31.18 -0.96 18.97
CA GLY A 382 -31.18 -0.17 20.19
C GLY A 382 -29.79 0.43 20.45
N PRO A 383 -29.11 0.10 21.60
CA PRO A 383 -27.77 0.60 21.88
C PRO A 383 -26.65 -0.16 21.15
N TRP A 384 -26.96 -1.21 20.39
CA TRP A 384 -25.98 -2.07 19.73
C TRP A 384 -25.86 -1.75 18.25
N GLN A 385 -24.60 -1.72 17.77
CA GLN A 385 -24.23 -1.86 16.38
C GLN A 385 -23.44 -3.14 16.22
N LEU A 386 -23.78 -3.96 15.23
CA LEU A 386 -23.19 -5.28 15.04
C LEU A 386 -22.69 -5.42 13.60
N MET A 387 -21.51 -5.96 13.45
CA MET A 387 -20.99 -6.44 12.17
C MET A 387 -20.51 -7.88 12.36
N SER A 388 -20.87 -8.75 11.42
CA SER A 388 -20.30 -10.10 11.37
C SER A 388 -20.21 -10.58 9.94
N GLY A 389 -19.16 -11.33 9.63
CA GLY A 389 -18.97 -11.84 8.29
C GLY A 389 -18.09 -13.07 8.24
N VAL A 390 -18.23 -13.80 7.14
CA VAL A 390 -17.43 -14.98 6.81
C VAL A 390 -16.95 -14.88 5.36
N ARG A 391 -15.76 -15.39 5.10
CA ARG A 391 -15.14 -15.46 3.75
C ARG A 391 -14.48 -16.82 3.58
N TRP A 392 -14.64 -17.38 2.43
CA TRP A 392 -13.78 -18.41 1.88
C TRP A 392 -12.94 -17.81 0.77
N THR A 393 -11.64 -18.09 0.76
CA THR A 393 -10.70 -17.67 -0.28
C THR A 393 -9.91 -18.87 -0.74
N HIS A 394 -9.91 -19.13 -2.04
CA HIS A 394 -9.03 -20.09 -2.69
C HIS A 394 -7.85 -19.35 -3.29
N VAL A 395 -6.63 -19.76 -2.95
CA VAL A 395 -5.39 -19.21 -3.50
C VAL A 395 -4.66 -20.33 -4.21
N SER A 396 -4.39 -20.16 -5.49
CA SER A 396 -3.51 -21.05 -6.25
C SER A 396 -2.27 -20.31 -6.71
N SER A 397 -1.13 -20.99 -6.63
CA SER A 397 0.14 -20.42 -7.09
C SER A 397 0.99 -21.48 -7.80
N ASP A 398 1.76 -21.05 -8.80
CA ASP A 398 2.66 -21.89 -9.58
C ASP A 398 3.85 -21.06 -10.09
N ALA A 399 4.93 -21.73 -10.46
CA ALA A 399 6.09 -21.10 -11.09
C ALA A 399 6.72 -22.02 -12.14
N GLY A 400 7.25 -21.45 -13.20
CA GLY A 400 8.01 -22.17 -14.23
C GLY A 400 9.38 -22.64 -13.74
N GLU A 401 10.05 -23.44 -14.57
CA GLU A 401 11.44 -23.80 -14.35
C GLU A 401 12.34 -22.58 -14.50
N VAL A 402 13.36 -22.48 -13.67
CA VAL A 402 14.31 -21.37 -13.65
C VAL A 402 15.69 -21.80 -14.16
N ASN A 403 16.46 -20.82 -14.64
CA ASN A 403 17.84 -21.06 -15.06
C ASN A 403 18.72 -19.82 -14.86
N ALA A 404 20.03 -20.05 -14.78
CA ALA A 404 21.03 -19.00 -14.70
C ALA A 404 22.33 -19.46 -15.39
N SER A 405 22.98 -18.59 -16.14
CA SER A 405 24.24 -18.87 -16.82
C SER A 405 25.34 -19.27 -15.84
N MET A 406 25.38 -18.69 -14.64
CA MET A 406 26.37 -19.01 -13.60
C MET A 406 26.20 -20.41 -13.02
N ALA A 407 25.03 -21.04 -13.13
CA ALA A 407 24.82 -22.42 -12.67
C ALA A 407 25.73 -23.44 -13.37
N MET A 408 26.22 -23.14 -14.60
CA MET A 408 27.19 -23.99 -15.29
C MET A 408 28.57 -23.97 -14.64
N MET A 409 28.93 -22.95 -13.88
CA MET A 409 30.24 -22.77 -13.26
C MET A 409 30.20 -22.86 -11.73
N MET A 410 29.02 -22.78 -11.13
CA MET A 410 28.78 -22.78 -9.69
C MET A 410 27.94 -24.00 -9.28
N PRO A 411 28.60 -25.11 -8.82
CA PRO A 411 27.86 -26.34 -8.46
C PRO A 411 26.77 -26.10 -7.37
N ALA A 412 27.01 -25.21 -6.42
CA ALA A 412 26.03 -24.86 -5.40
C ALA A 412 24.77 -24.20 -6.01
N LEU A 413 24.94 -23.24 -6.93
CA LEU A 413 23.83 -22.60 -7.61
C LEU A 413 23.09 -23.58 -8.54
N ALA A 414 23.83 -24.46 -9.23
CA ALA A 414 23.23 -25.55 -10.04
C ALA A 414 22.37 -26.47 -9.16
N MET A 415 22.86 -26.84 -7.97
CA MET A 415 22.10 -27.67 -7.02
C MET A 415 20.81 -27.00 -6.56
N LEU A 416 20.82 -25.68 -6.26
CA LEU A 416 19.62 -24.93 -5.88
C LEU A 416 18.61 -24.88 -7.03
N ARG A 417 19.07 -24.56 -8.26
CA ARG A 417 18.25 -24.58 -9.48
C ARG A 417 17.61 -25.95 -9.71
N ASP A 418 18.41 -27.00 -9.70
CA ASP A 418 17.95 -28.36 -10.02
C ASP A 418 16.95 -28.87 -8.96
N ARG A 419 17.17 -28.52 -7.68
CA ARG A 419 16.23 -28.80 -6.60
C ARG A 419 14.91 -28.06 -6.79
N PHE A 420 14.94 -26.75 -7.10
CA PHE A 420 13.75 -25.96 -7.36
C PHE A 420 12.98 -26.49 -8.58
N ASN A 421 13.65 -26.79 -9.69
CA ASN A 421 13.03 -27.32 -10.89
C ASN A 421 12.44 -28.74 -10.70
N ALA A 422 13.00 -29.51 -9.78
CA ALA A 422 12.51 -30.87 -9.45
C ALA A 422 11.37 -30.86 -8.40
N SER A 423 11.14 -29.72 -7.70
CA SER A 423 10.05 -29.61 -6.72
C SER A 423 8.68 -29.49 -7.41
N ASP A 424 7.63 -29.91 -6.71
CA ASP A 424 6.27 -29.54 -7.07
C ASP A 424 6.04 -28.08 -6.67
N ARG A 425 5.91 -27.19 -7.65
CA ARG A 425 5.73 -25.76 -7.45
C ARG A 425 4.27 -25.33 -7.45
N SER A 426 3.37 -26.20 -7.89
CA SER A 426 1.94 -25.92 -7.85
C SER A 426 1.42 -26.07 -6.43
N ARG A 427 0.85 -25.01 -5.89
CA ARG A 427 0.32 -24.94 -4.52
C ARG A 427 -1.09 -24.38 -4.54
N ALA A 428 -1.93 -24.85 -3.61
CA ALA A 428 -3.27 -24.33 -3.40
C ALA A 428 -3.59 -24.30 -1.91
N ASP A 429 -4.15 -23.18 -1.46
CA ASP A 429 -4.55 -22.95 -0.08
C ASP A 429 -6.04 -22.57 -0.06
N ASP A 430 -6.81 -23.15 0.86
CA ASP A 430 -8.22 -22.83 1.09
C ASP A 430 -8.39 -22.15 2.45
N GLN A 431 -8.64 -20.86 2.45
CA GLN A 431 -8.70 -20.00 3.64
C GLN A 431 -10.13 -19.76 4.07
N PHE A 432 -10.34 -19.73 5.38
CA PHE A 432 -11.64 -19.38 5.98
C PHE A 432 -11.46 -18.25 6.99
N ASP A 433 -11.89 -17.06 6.61
CA ASP A 433 -11.88 -15.89 7.47
C ASP A 433 -13.24 -15.69 8.16
N PHE A 434 -13.16 -15.16 9.36
CA PHE A 434 -14.31 -14.74 10.16
C PHE A 434 -13.99 -13.41 10.82
N ALA A 435 -14.96 -12.51 10.90
CA ALA A 435 -14.87 -11.28 11.69
C ALA A 435 -16.21 -10.99 12.35
N ALA A 436 -16.16 -10.54 13.60
CA ALA A 436 -17.31 -10.03 14.33
C ALA A 436 -16.89 -8.82 15.16
N VAL A 437 -17.65 -7.75 15.07
CA VAL A 437 -17.46 -6.52 15.85
C VAL A 437 -18.80 -6.11 16.42
N ALA A 438 -18.83 -5.77 17.72
CA ALA A 438 -19.99 -5.27 18.41
C ALA A 438 -19.64 -3.95 19.09
N ALA A 439 -20.38 -2.90 18.78
CA ALA A 439 -20.30 -1.63 19.50
C ALA A 439 -21.58 -1.44 20.34
N TYR A 440 -21.40 -0.96 21.56
CA TYR A 440 -22.48 -0.70 22.52
C TYR A 440 -22.44 0.75 22.98
N ALA A 441 -23.50 1.50 22.71
CA ALA A 441 -23.66 2.86 23.17
C ALA A 441 -23.99 2.86 24.67
N LEU A 442 -23.02 3.24 25.50
CA LEU A 442 -23.22 3.44 26.95
C LEU A 442 -24.01 4.72 27.23
N SER A 443 -23.85 5.71 26.36
CA SER A 443 -24.57 6.99 26.35
C SER A 443 -24.48 7.62 24.97
N ASP A 444 -25.11 8.75 24.73
CA ASP A 444 -25.01 9.51 23.48
C ASP A 444 -23.58 9.96 23.14
N SER A 445 -22.68 9.93 24.12
CA SER A 445 -21.31 10.41 23.97
C SER A 445 -20.25 9.32 24.17
N VAL A 446 -20.63 8.11 24.58
CA VAL A 446 -19.66 7.04 24.89
C VAL A 446 -20.15 5.72 24.32
N SER A 447 -19.32 5.07 23.50
CA SER A 447 -19.53 3.71 23.05
C SER A 447 -18.32 2.81 23.33
N LEU A 448 -18.58 1.54 23.62
CA LEU A 448 -17.58 0.49 23.73
C LEU A 448 -17.64 -0.38 22.50
N GLU A 449 -16.47 -0.83 22.04
CA GLU A 449 -16.32 -1.73 20.90
C GLU A 449 -15.56 -2.98 21.32
N LEU A 450 -16.06 -4.14 20.89
CA LEU A 450 -15.42 -5.44 21.04
C LEU A 450 -15.32 -6.10 19.68
N GLY A 451 -14.14 -6.58 19.34
CA GLY A 451 -13.89 -7.25 18.07
C GLY A 451 -13.17 -8.60 18.25
N VAL A 452 -13.54 -9.58 17.44
CA VAL A 452 -12.84 -10.85 17.29
C VAL A 452 -12.79 -11.23 15.81
N ALA A 453 -11.63 -11.71 15.34
CA ALA A 453 -11.50 -12.24 13.99
C ALA A 453 -10.53 -13.42 13.92
N ARG A 454 -10.75 -14.27 12.92
CA ARG A 454 -9.77 -15.18 12.36
C ARG A 454 -9.49 -14.74 10.94
N LYS A 455 -8.22 -14.47 10.62
CA LYS A 455 -7.76 -13.99 9.32
C LYS A 455 -6.60 -14.83 8.82
N ASN A 456 -6.58 -15.12 7.53
CA ASN A 456 -5.53 -15.90 6.91
C ASN A 456 -4.79 -15.11 5.83
N ARG A 457 -3.56 -15.56 5.52
CA ARG A 457 -2.76 -15.08 4.39
C ARG A 457 -1.92 -16.24 3.83
N SER A 458 -2.04 -16.54 2.56
CA SER A 458 -1.13 -17.45 1.87
C SER A 458 0.22 -16.80 1.62
N PRO A 459 1.31 -17.59 1.53
CA PRO A 459 2.62 -17.11 1.15
C PRO A 459 2.58 -16.33 -0.17
N THR A 460 3.41 -15.30 -0.27
CA THR A 460 3.63 -14.58 -1.54
C THR A 460 4.50 -15.41 -2.49
N TYR A 461 4.57 -14.98 -3.75
CA TYR A 461 5.45 -15.62 -4.71
C TYR A 461 6.93 -15.48 -4.33
N GLN A 462 7.32 -14.37 -3.71
CA GLN A 462 8.70 -14.19 -3.23
C GLN A 462 9.02 -15.16 -2.09
N GLU A 463 8.10 -15.33 -1.15
CA GLU A 463 8.28 -16.23 -0.01
C GLU A 463 8.39 -17.69 -0.47
N ARG A 464 7.63 -18.10 -1.51
CA ARG A 464 7.65 -19.48 -2.04
C ARG A 464 8.74 -19.73 -3.10
N TYR A 465 8.88 -18.85 -4.11
CA TYR A 465 9.56 -19.18 -5.36
C TYR A 465 10.92 -18.52 -5.54
N LEU A 466 11.43 -17.83 -4.54
CA LEU A 466 12.80 -17.33 -4.57
C LEU A 466 13.79 -18.48 -4.42
N TRP A 467 14.31 -18.98 -5.55
CA TRP A 467 15.06 -20.23 -5.63
C TRP A 467 16.57 -20.09 -5.30
N ALA A 468 17.09 -18.86 -5.25
CA ALA A 468 18.50 -18.61 -4.96
C ALA A 468 18.66 -17.38 -4.05
N PRO A 469 19.62 -17.37 -3.12
CA PRO A 469 19.89 -16.24 -2.24
C PRO A 469 20.66 -15.16 -3.00
N ILE A 470 19.92 -14.22 -3.58
CA ILE A 470 20.46 -13.07 -4.31
C ILE A 470 19.96 -11.76 -3.71
N GLU A 471 20.76 -10.70 -3.87
CA GLU A 471 20.44 -9.41 -3.24
C GLU A 471 19.15 -8.74 -3.77
N ALA A 472 18.71 -9.12 -4.97
CA ALA A 472 17.59 -8.44 -5.64
C ALA A 472 16.19 -8.98 -5.25
N SER A 473 16.03 -9.69 -4.15
CA SER A 473 14.81 -10.51 -4.00
C SER A 473 14.28 -10.68 -2.59
N GLY A 474 14.39 -9.66 -1.77
CA GLY A 474 13.91 -9.74 -0.40
C GLY A 474 12.39 -9.71 -0.21
N GLY A 475 11.59 -9.26 -1.17
CA GLY A 475 10.11 -9.10 -1.01
C GLY A 475 9.68 -8.22 0.16
N LEU A 476 10.49 -8.14 1.21
CA LEU A 476 10.25 -7.37 2.42
C LEU A 476 10.84 -5.95 2.36
N SER A 477 11.49 -5.58 1.27
CA SER A 477 12.12 -4.26 1.11
C SER A 477 13.13 -3.92 2.21
N ASP A 478 13.86 -4.92 2.72
CA ASP A 478 14.77 -4.77 3.86
C ASP A 478 16.24 -4.88 3.49
N GLY A 479 16.53 -5.28 2.24
CA GLY A 479 17.88 -5.45 1.74
C GLY A 479 18.61 -6.68 2.24
N ASN A 480 18.00 -7.55 3.02
CA ASN A 480 18.58 -8.85 3.37
C ASN A 480 18.52 -9.81 2.17
N VAL A 481 19.31 -10.87 2.23
CA VAL A 481 19.33 -11.92 1.22
C VAL A 481 18.49 -13.10 1.70
N TYR A 482 17.53 -13.52 0.88
CA TYR A 482 16.60 -14.59 1.22
C TYR A 482 16.66 -15.74 0.22
N ILE A 483 16.22 -16.91 0.66
CA ILE A 483 15.76 -18.01 -0.18
C ILE A 483 14.34 -18.38 0.21
N GLY A 484 13.50 -18.71 -0.77
CA GLY A 484 12.12 -19.13 -0.58
C GLY A 484 12.00 -20.57 -0.09
N ASP A 485 10.77 -20.92 0.28
CA ASP A 485 10.38 -22.28 0.58
C ASP A 485 9.01 -22.58 -0.05
N VAL A 486 8.95 -23.52 -0.99
CA VAL A 486 7.71 -23.89 -1.68
C VAL A 486 6.69 -24.57 -0.77
N GLU A 487 7.16 -25.13 0.36
CA GLU A 487 6.34 -25.87 1.33
C GLU A 487 5.75 -25.00 2.43
N LEU A 488 5.88 -23.67 2.37
CA LEU A 488 5.31 -22.77 3.37
C LEU A 488 3.79 -22.94 3.50
N ASP A 489 3.35 -23.02 4.74
CA ASP A 489 1.95 -23.00 5.12
C ASP A 489 1.39 -21.56 5.17
N GLU A 490 0.06 -21.42 5.16
CA GLU A 490 -0.64 -20.14 5.33
C GLU A 490 -0.51 -19.59 6.75
N GLU A 491 -0.36 -18.27 6.87
CA GLU A 491 -0.46 -17.60 8.18
C GLU A 491 -1.91 -17.58 8.66
N THR A 492 -2.14 -17.89 9.93
CA THR A 492 -3.46 -17.78 10.57
C THR A 492 -3.37 -16.88 11.79
N ALA A 493 -4.12 -15.77 11.79
CA ALA A 493 -4.18 -14.83 12.90
C ALA A 493 -5.52 -14.88 13.62
N TRP A 494 -5.50 -15.09 14.94
CA TRP A 494 -6.60 -14.76 15.83
C TRP A 494 -6.40 -13.36 16.38
N GLN A 495 -7.38 -12.51 16.20
CA GLN A 495 -7.35 -11.09 16.53
C GLN A 495 -8.43 -10.76 17.55
N PHE A 496 -8.05 -10.00 18.57
CA PHE A 496 -8.95 -9.51 19.62
C PHE A 496 -8.74 -8.01 19.78
N GLU A 497 -9.83 -7.28 19.89
CA GLU A 497 -9.81 -5.84 20.07
C GLU A 497 -10.83 -5.36 21.08
N LEU A 498 -10.43 -4.33 21.84
CA LEU A 498 -11.31 -3.57 22.71
C LEU A 498 -11.11 -2.08 22.39
N GLY A 499 -12.20 -1.41 22.09
CA GLY A 499 -12.24 0.02 21.75
C GLY A 499 -13.16 0.80 22.67
N LEU A 500 -12.86 2.09 22.78
CA LEU A 500 -13.71 3.08 23.39
C LEU A 500 -13.82 4.26 22.41
N ASP A 501 -15.02 4.75 22.16
CA ASP A 501 -15.25 6.05 21.51
C ASP A 501 -15.93 6.98 22.50
N TRP A 502 -15.25 8.08 22.82
CA TRP A 502 -15.78 9.12 23.68
C TRP A 502 -15.82 10.43 22.90
N ARG A 503 -17.02 10.89 22.59
CA ARG A 503 -17.28 12.09 21.79
C ARG A 503 -18.14 13.07 22.55
N THR A 504 -17.65 14.29 22.73
CA THR A 504 -18.40 15.41 23.28
C THR A 504 -18.35 16.56 22.27
N GLY A 505 -19.05 17.66 22.53
CA GLY A 505 -19.00 18.82 21.63
C GLY A 505 -17.61 19.47 21.46
N ARG A 506 -16.62 19.14 22.31
CA ARG A 506 -15.26 19.71 22.31
C ARG A 506 -14.14 18.70 22.42
N PHE A 507 -14.44 17.47 22.78
CA PHE A 507 -13.43 16.43 23.02
C PHE A 507 -13.84 15.13 22.36
N ASP A 508 -12.97 14.59 21.51
CA ASP A 508 -13.05 13.26 20.94
C ASP A 508 -11.83 12.46 21.37
N PHE A 509 -12.05 11.22 21.78
CA PHE A 509 -10.99 10.31 22.17
C PHE A 509 -11.39 8.87 21.83
N ALA A 510 -10.61 8.22 20.96
CA ALA A 510 -10.91 6.91 20.41
C ALA A 510 -9.72 5.92 20.59
N PRO A 511 -9.44 5.46 21.82
CA PRO A 511 -8.41 4.45 22.07
C PRO A 511 -8.88 3.07 21.63
N ARG A 512 -7.91 2.25 21.20
CA ARG A 512 -8.05 0.83 20.92
C ARG A 512 -6.90 0.08 21.57
N VAL A 513 -7.17 -1.11 22.13
CA VAL A 513 -6.17 -2.07 22.54
C VAL A 513 -6.40 -3.36 21.78
N PHE A 514 -5.33 -4.02 21.37
CA PHE A 514 -5.42 -5.19 20.53
C PHE A 514 -4.41 -6.27 20.95
N TYR A 515 -4.76 -7.51 20.61
CA TYR A 515 -3.89 -8.68 20.72
C TYR A 515 -4.10 -9.58 19.50
N HIS A 516 -3.02 -9.90 18.79
CA HIS A 516 -3.02 -10.84 17.67
C HIS A 516 -2.12 -12.02 18.01
N ARG A 517 -2.64 -13.21 17.90
CA ARG A 517 -1.89 -14.46 17.90
C ARG A 517 -1.83 -14.98 16.47
N ILE A 518 -0.63 -15.14 15.95
CA ILE A 518 -0.41 -15.58 14.57
C ILE A 518 0.35 -16.91 14.63
N ASP A 519 -0.30 -17.95 14.18
CA ASP A 519 0.31 -19.25 13.97
C ASP A 519 0.83 -19.28 12.52
N ASP A 520 1.96 -19.96 12.28
CA ASP A 520 2.64 -20.08 10.98
C ASP A 520 3.06 -18.73 10.36
N TYR A 521 3.41 -17.74 11.18
CA TYR A 521 3.92 -16.44 10.72
C TYR A 521 5.17 -16.61 9.86
N ILE A 522 5.16 -16.10 8.62
CA ILE A 522 6.28 -16.27 7.68
C ILE A 522 7.37 -15.23 7.95
N GLN A 523 8.54 -15.68 8.34
CA GLN A 523 9.70 -14.84 8.64
C GLN A 523 10.98 -15.48 8.10
N GLY A 524 11.97 -14.65 7.75
CA GLY A 524 13.32 -15.13 7.48
C GLY A 524 13.99 -15.64 8.74
N ILE A 525 14.54 -16.84 8.68
CA ILE A 525 15.41 -17.43 9.71
C ILE A 525 16.76 -17.72 9.09
N PRO A 526 17.87 -17.81 9.85
CA PRO A 526 19.18 -18.14 9.30
C PRO A 526 19.16 -19.44 8.50
N ALA A 527 19.59 -19.40 7.25
CA ALA A 527 19.66 -20.59 6.41
C ALA A 527 20.73 -21.57 6.95
N THR A 528 20.40 -22.85 6.93
CA THR A 528 21.29 -23.92 7.37
C THR A 528 21.84 -24.78 6.22
N ASP A 529 21.30 -24.66 5.01
CA ASP A 529 21.75 -25.39 3.83
C ASP A 529 23.11 -24.88 3.36
N PRO A 530 24.15 -25.74 3.28
CA PRO A 530 25.47 -25.35 2.81
C PRO A 530 25.49 -24.75 1.40
N ALA A 531 24.62 -25.17 0.50
CA ALA A 531 24.55 -24.62 -0.87
C ALA A 531 24.01 -23.19 -0.83
N VAL A 532 22.99 -22.90 -0.02
CA VAL A 532 22.44 -21.57 0.21
C VAL A 532 23.49 -20.65 0.80
N ILE A 533 24.17 -21.09 1.86
CA ILE A 533 25.23 -20.31 2.52
C ILE A 533 26.38 -20.03 1.53
N MET A 534 26.78 -21.01 0.72
CA MET A 534 27.87 -20.84 -0.24
C MET A 534 27.52 -19.79 -1.31
N VAL A 535 26.30 -19.83 -1.84
CA VAL A 535 25.83 -18.85 -2.84
C VAL A 535 25.69 -17.47 -2.18
N GLY A 536 25.17 -17.39 -0.95
CA GLY A 536 25.09 -16.15 -0.17
C GLY A 536 26.45 -15.48 0.04
N VAL A 537 27.45 -16.25 0.49
CA VAL A 537 28.84 -15.77 0.66
C VAL A 537 29.40 -15.19 -0.65
N MET A 538 29.16 -15.85 -1.78
CA MET A 538 29.62 -15.37 -3.08
C MET A 538 28.93 -14.06 -3.51
N ASN A 539 27.69 -13.86 -3.09
CA ASN A 539 26.94 -12.63 -3.29
C ASN A 539 27.20 -11.56 -2.20
N GLY A 540 28.08 -11.85 -1.24
CA GLY A 540 28.50 -10.90 -0.22
C GLY A 540 27.74 -10.98 1.11
N ASP A 541 26.86 -11.96 1.27
CA ASP A 541 26.13 -12.23 2.52
C ASP A 541 26.51 -13.63 3.07
N PRO A 542 27.26 -13.70 4.18
CA PRO A 542 27.62 -14.97 4.80
C PRO A 542 26.49 -15.59 5.64
N THR A 543 25.40 -14.87 5.85
CA THR A 543 24.28 -15.28 6.72
C THR A 543 22.93 -15.09 6.03
N PRO A 544 22.72 -15.67 4.81
CA PRO A 544 21.44 -15.54 4.13
C PRO A 544 20.32 -16.13 4.97
N LEU A 545 19.11 -15.60 4.77
CA LEU A 545 17.91 -16.05 5.45
C LEU A 545 17.10 -17.00 4.55
N GLN A 546 16.37 -17.92 5.17
CA GLN A 546 15.36 -18.75 4.53
C GLN A 546 13.99 -18.36 5.09
N PHE A 547 12.99 -18.23 4.22
CA PHE A 547 11.62 -18.08 4.70
C PHE A 547 11.16 -19.37 5.38
N ALA A 548 10.50 -19.22 6.52
CA ALA A 548 9.98 -20.34 7.30
C ALA A 548 8.73 -19.88 8.09
N ASN A 549 7.85 -20.84 8.38
CA ASN A 549 6.76 -20.64 9.30
C ASN A 549 7.28 -20.65 10.74
N VAL A 550 6.91 -19.63 11.52
CA VAL A 550 7.21 -19.49 12.94
C VAL A 550 5.95 -19.01 13.67
N ASP A 551 5.91 -19.15 14.96
CA ASP A 551 4.79 -18.64 15.76
C ASP A 551 5.07 -17.20 16.25
N ALA A 552 4.08 -16.32 16.14
CA ALA A 552 4.21 -14.92 16.55
C ALA A 552 3.01 -14.44 17.38
N GLU A 553 3.24 -13.36 18.10
CA GLU A 553 2.19 -12.57 18.75
C GLU A 553 2.49 -11.07 18.64
N LEU A 554 1.44 -10.28 18.48
CA LEU A 554 1.49 -8.84 18.51
C LEU A 554 0.44 -8.29 19.47
N TRP A 555 0.78 -7.25 20.19
CA TRP A 555 -0.16 -6.53 21.05
C TRP A 555 0.22 -5.07 21.15
N GLY A 556 -0.77 -4.25 21.46
CA GLY A 556 -0.52 -2.81 21.53
C GLY A 556 -1.75 -2.00 21.85
N ALA A 557 -1.56 -0.70 21.75
CA ALA A 557 -2.61 0.27 21.87
C ALA A 557 -2.37 1.44 20.91
N ASP A 558 -3.43 1.93 20.33
CA ASP A 558 -3.43 3.16 19.52
C ASP A 558 -4.63 4.04 19.90
N ALA A 559 -4.49 5.35 19.69
CA ALA A 559 -5.59 6.27 19.94
C ALA A 559 -5.51 7.46 19.00
N GLU A 560 -6.68 7.96 18.63
CA GLU A 560 -6.88 9.28 18.06
C GLU A 560 -7.60 10.14 19.09
N TRP A 561 -7.24 11.42 19.12
CA TRP A 561 -7.91 12.39 19.99
C TRP A 561 -7.96 13.78 19.36
N SER A 562 -8.98 14.52 19.71
CA SER A 562 -9.08 15.95 19.38
C SER A 562 -9.66 16.73 20.57
N PHE A 563 -9.24 17.97 20.72
CA PHE A 563 -9.76 18.89 21.72
C PHE A 563 -9.88 20.29 21.17
N ALA A 564 -11.10 20.84 21.14
CA ALA A 564 -11.38 22.23 20.78
C ALA A 564 -11.36 23.10 22.04
N PHE A 565 -10.29 23.87 22.26
CA PHE A 565 -10.18 24.82 23.36
C PHE A 565 -11.20 25.97 23.20
N THR A 566 -11.31 26.46 21.96
CA THR A 566 -12.25 27.46 21.50
C THR A 566 -12.66 27.11 20.07
N ASP A 567 -13.55 27.90 19.47
CA ASP A 567 -13.93 27.74 18.06
C ASP A 567 -12.74 27.98 17.10
N ALA A 568 -11.70 28.68 17.54
CA ALA A 568 -10.51 29.00 16.76
C ALA A 568 -9.31 28.10 17.10
N TRP A 569 -9.19 27.58 18.31
CA TRP A 569 -8.06 26.78 18.77
C TRP A 569 -8.43 25.32 18.96
N GLN A 570 -7.73 24.44 18.27
CA GLN A 570 -7.90 22.99 18.38
C GLN A 570 -6.53 22.31 18.52
N ALA A 571 -6.46 21.29 19.37
CA ALA A 571 -5.40 20.30 19.35
C ALA A 571 -5.97 18.96 18.89
N ARG A 572 -5.22 18.23 18.11
CA ARG A 572 -5.52 16.83 17.72
C ARG A 572 -4.24 16.04 17.69
N GLY A 573 -4.36 14.72 17.79
CA GLY A 573 -3.18 13.89 17.69
C GLY A 573 -3.50 12.40 17.60
N VAL A 574 -2.46 11.68 17.27
CA VAL A 574 -2.44 10.21 17.27
C VAL A 574 -1.33 9.71 18.18
N VAL A 575 -1.56 8.56 18.81
CA VAL A 575 -0.55 7.85 19.56
C VAL A 575 -0.61 6.38 19.18
N SER A 576 0.56 5.75 19.02
CA SER A 576 0.67 4.36 18.60
C SER A 576 1.76 3.65 19.37
N TRP A 577 1.42 2.49 19.93
CA TRP A 577 2.36 1.61 20.59
C TRP A 577 2.08 0.16 20.21
N VAL A 578 3.10 -0.54 19.75
CA VAL A 578 3.01 -1.95 19.36
C VAL A 578 4.22 -2.73 19.87
N ARG A 579 3.98 -3.98 20.18
CA ARG A 579 4.99 -5.00 20.48
C ARG A 579 4.71 -6.21 19.61
N GLY A 580 5.77 -6.85 19.14
CA GLY A 580 5.69 -8.11 18.41
C GLY A 580 6.80 -9.04 18.89
N LYS A 581 6.49 -10.29 19.11
CA LYS A 581 7.42 -11.33 19.58
C LYS A 581 7.20 -12.64 18.83
N ARG A 582 8.26 -13.39 18.66
CA ARG A 582 8.17 -14.81 18.34
C ARG A 582 7.74 -15.57 19.60
N ARG A 583 6.93 -16.62 19.41
CA ARG A 583 6.44 -17.46 20.50
C ARG A 583 7.26 -18.75 20.65
N ASP A 584 7.97 -19.15 19.63
CA ASP A 584 8.81 -20.34 19.57
C ASP A 584 10.23 -20.11 20.14
N ILE A 585 10.73 -18.87 20.09
CA ILE A 585 12.01 -18.46 20.68
C ILE A 585 11.88 -17.08 21.36
N ASP A 586 12.86 -16.71 22.18
CA ASP A 586 12.90 -15.37 22.79
C ASP A 586 13.54 -14.35 21.84
N ASP A 587 12.79 -13.92 20.83
CA ASP A 587 13.16 -12.86 19.88
C ASP A 587 12.01 -11.93 19.60
N ASP A 588 12.30 -10.63 19.38
CA ASP A 588 11.29 -9.66 18.96
C ASP A 588 11.05 -9.76 17.43
N LEU A 589 9.87 -9.38 16.95
CA LEU A 589 9.59 -9.34 15.51
C LEU A 589 10.33 -8.18 14.83
N PHE A 590 10.63 -8.37 13.55
CA PHE A 590 11.37 -7.43 12.74
C PHE A 590 10.54 -6.20 12.35
N ARG A 591 11.16 -5.01 12.34
CA ARG A 591 10.56 -3.73 11.92
C ARG A 591 9.32 -3.32 12.71
N ILE A 592 9.33 -3.52 14.01
CA ILE A 592 8.28 -3.03 14.89
C ILE A 592 8.52 -1.54 15.19
N ALA A 593 7.53 -0.70 14.84
CA ALA A 593 7.60 0.74 15.11
C ALA A 593 7.75 1.02 16.62
N PRO A 594 8.60 1.99 17.05
CA PRO A 594 8.63 2.44 18.43
C PRO A 594 7.32 3.14 18.82
N LEU A 595 7.07 3.28 20.14
CA LEU A 595 6.02 4.19 20.60
C LEU A 595 6.20 5.55 19.93
N ASN A 596 5.15 6.04 19.31
CA ASN A 596 5.18 7.32 18.61
C ASN A 596 3.87 8.09 18.82
N THR A 597 3.98 9.41 18.65
CA THR A 597 2.84 10.32 18.67
C THR A 597 3.09 11.49 17.73
N LEU A 598 2.03 11.92 17.08
CA LEU A 598 1.96 13.15 16.30
C LEU A 598 0.87 14.04 16.94
N VAL A 599 1.18 15.30 17.19
CA VAL A 599 0.26 16.27 17.82
C VAL A 599 0.27 17.57 17.02
N ASP A 600 -0.89 17.98 16.58
CA ASP A 600 -1.15 19.27 15.94
C ASP A 600 -1.81 20.24 16.94
N LEU A 601 -1.27 21.44 17.06
CA LEU A 601 -1.93 22.57 17.69
C LEU A 601 -2.26 23.62 16.61
N SER A 602 -3.53 23.77 16.28
CA SER A 602 -3.99 24.62 15.19
C SER A 602 -4.77 25.81 15.69
N TYR A 603 -4.49 26.98 15.10
CA TYR A 603 -5.34 28.15 15.17
C TYR A 603 -5.98 28.39 13.81
N ARG A 604 -7.30 28.54 13.76
CA ARG A 604 -8.06 28.78 12.54
C ARG A 604 -8.87 30.06 12.67
N ALA A 605 -8.67 30.97 11.72
CA ALA A 605 -9.48 32.13 11.48
C ALA A 605 -10.33 31.95 10.22
N GLU A 606 -11.12 32.95 9.84
CA GLU A 606 -12.03 32.86 8.67
C GLU A 606 -11.29 32.49 7.35
N ARG A 607 -10.09 33.01 7.15
CA ARG A 607 -9.35 32.89 5.88
C ARG A 607 -7.96 32.31 6.01
N TRP A 608 -7.47 32.09 7.20
CA TRP A 608 -6.12 31.56 7.42
C TRP A 608 -6.06 30.62 8.60
N SER A 609 -5.13 29.71 8.56
CA SER A 609 -4.80 28.84 9.67
C SER A 609 -3.29 28.74 9.86
N VAL A 610 -2.90 28.48 11.13
CA VAL A 610 -1.52 28.12 11.48
C VAL A 610 -1.56 26.88 12.34
N THR A 611 -0.70 25.93 12.03
CA THR A 611 -0.57 24.67 12.76
C THR A 611 0.87 24.45 13.18
N LEU A 612 1.07 24.24 14.46
CA LEU A 612 2.30 23.73 15.05
C LEU A 612 2.15 22.22 15.22
N GLU A 613 2.96 21.45 14.51
CA GLU A 613 2.97 19.99 14.59
C GLU A 613 4.21 19.51 15.34
N THR A 614 4.03 18.52 16.19
CA THR A 614 5.10 17.87 16.94
C THR A 614 5.04 16.36 16.71
N GLU A 615 6.13 15.78 16.18
CA GLU A 615 6.32 14.34 16.08
C GLU A 615 7.28 13.86 17.16
N VAL A 616 6.93 12.82 17.91
CA VAL A 616 7.80 12.22 18.93
C VAL A 616 7.86 10.72 18.74
N TYR A 617 9.07 10.20 18.61
CA TYR A 617 9.35 8.78 18.53
C TYR A 617 10.23 8.35 19.67
N ALA A 618 9.82 7.33 20.43
CA ALA A 618 10.62 6.77 21.49
C ALA A 618 11.80 5.97 20.93
N ARG A 619 12.76 5.65 21.80
CA ARG A 619 13.83 4.70 21.47
C ARG A 619 13.24 3.32 21.19
N GLN A 620 13.69 2.67 20.09
CA GLN A 620 13.41 1.26 19.85
C GLN A 620 14.60 0.39 20.33
N SER A 621 14.33 -0.43 21.32
CA SER A 621 15.33 -1.35 21.90
C SER A 621 14.90 -2.82 21.76
N LYS A 622 13.66 -3.06 21.35
CA LYS A 622 13.09 -4.38 21.09
C LYS A 622 13.18 -4.65 19.60
N VAL A 623 14.19 -5.41 19.21
CA VAL A 623 14.61 -5.60 17.82
C VAL A 623 14.83 -7.09 17.56
N SER A 624 14.56 -7.54 16.33
CA SER A 624 14.80 -8.91 15.91
C SER A 624 16.30 -9.21 15.80
N LEU A 625 16.78 -10.09 16.63
CA LEU A 625 18.16 -10.57 16.56
C LEU A 625 18.33 -11.56 15.38
N THR A 626 17.30 -12.33 15.07
CA THR A 626 17.26 -13.25 13.94
C THR A 626 17.50 -12.53 12.60
N ASN A 627 16.95 -11.32 12.45
CA ASN A 627 17.11 -10.51 11.24
C ASN A 627 18.26 -9.50 11.33
N GLY A 628 19.11 -9.57 12.35
CA GLY A 628 20.24 -8.64 12.52
C GLY A 628 19.82 -7.18 12.75
N GLU A 629 18.61 -6.95 13.24
CA GLU A 629 18.06 -5.60 13.39
C GLU A 629 18.79 -4.80 14.47
N THR A 630 19.05 -3.52 14.18
CA THR A 630 19.76 -2.63 15.10
C THR A 630 18.80 -1.71 15.85
N ARG A 631 19.10 -1.45 17.12
CA ARG A 631 18.39 -0.48 17.97
C ARG A 631 18.48 0.92 17.38
N SER A 632 17.48 1.76 17.63
CA SER A 632 17.49 3.18 17.23
C SER A 632 17.20 4.12 18.40
N PRO A 633 17.81 5.31 18.44
CA PRO A 633 17.50 6.33 19.44
C PRO A 633 16.12 6.93 19.16
N GLY A 634 15.50 7.52 20.21
CA GLY A 634 14.31 8.33 20.05
C GLY A 634 14.64 9.73 19.54
N TYR A 635 13.62 10.41 18.99
CA TYR A 635 13.73 11.78 18.50
C TYR A 635 12.40 12.51 18.62
N ALA A 636 12.45 13.84 18.51
CA ALA A 636 11.29 14.69 18.35
C ALA A 636 11.56 15.72 17.27
N LEU A 637 10.54 16.04 16.47
CA LEU A 637 10.55 17.04 15.42
C LEU A 637 9.49 18.09 15.69
N LEU A 638 9.70 19.29 15.19
CA LEU A 638 8.78 20.40 15.25
C LEU A 638 8.58 20.95 13.84
N ASN A 639 7.33 21.03 13.41
CA ASN A 639 6.92 21.50 12.10
C ASN A 639 5.96 22.67 12.26
N LEU A 640 6.00 23.63 11.33
CA LEU A 640 5.12 24.80 11.33
C LEU A 640 4.49 24.96 9.96
N TYR A 641 3.18 25.03 9.90
CA TYR A 641 2.39 25.21 8.69
C TYR A 641 1.53 26.46 8.78
N ALA A 642 1.35 27.15 7.66
CA ALA A 642 0.42 28.25 7.52
C ALA A 642 -0.32 28.17 6.20
N GLU A 643 -1.61 28.45 6.23
CA GLU A 643 -2.49 28.40 5.07
C GLU A 643 -3.28 29.72 4.97
N TYR A 644 -3.54 30.16 3.74
CA TYR A 644 -4.39 31.31 3.45
C TYR A 644 -5.31 31.03 2.25
N MET A 645 -6.60 31.27 2.42
CA MET A 645 -7.60 31.12 1.38
C MET A 645 -8.02 32.47 0.81
N PHE A 646 -8.14 32.56 -0.51
CA PHE A 646 -8.69 33.69 -1.25
C PHE A 646 -10.02 33.26 -1.92
N PRO A 647 -11.15 33.20 -1.19
CA PRO A 647 -12.38 32.59 -1.70
C PRO A 647 -12.90 33.23 -2.98
N ARG A 648 -12.69 34.53 -3.16
CA ARG A 648 -13.13 35.26 -4.37
C ARG A 648 -12.44 34.78 -5.63
N TYR A 649 -11.24 34.22 -5.51
CA TYR A 649 -10.40 33.81 -6.64
C TYR A 649 -10.29 32.29 -6.74
N GLY A 650 -10.88 31.53 -5.83
CA GLY A 650 -10.68 30.07 -5.76
C GLY A 650 -9.21 29.66 -5.47
N LEU A 651 -8.40 30.60 -4.93
CA LEU A 651 -6.98 30.39 -4.69
C LEU A 651 -6.72 30.06 -3.20
N GLN A 652 -5.92 29.02 -2.98
CA GLN A 652 -5.39 28.59 -1.68
C GLN A 652 -3.87 28.63 -1.73
N LEU A 653 -3.25 29.23 -0.73
CA LEU A 653 -1.80 29.22 -0.55
C LEU A 653 -1.48 28.51 0.77
N MET A 654 -0.49 27.65 0.76
CA MET A 654 0.06 27.03 1.95
C MET A 654 1.59 27.08 1.90
N GLY A 655 2.20 27.23 3.05
CA GLY A 655 3.64 27.12 3.20
C GLY A 655 4.00 26.62 4.58
N GLY A 656 5.20 26.11 4.73
CA GLY A 656 5.62 25.59 6.02
C GLY A 656 7.10 25.32 6.11
N ILE A 657 7.49 24.94 7.30
CA ILE A 657 8.85 24.53 7.66
C ILE A 657 8.73 23.22 8.41
N GLU A 658 9.30 22.15 7.86
CA GLU A 658 9.41 20.86 8.52
C GLU A 658 10.80 20.72 9.12
N ASN A 659 10.89 19.93 10.21
CA ASN A 659 12.11 19.81 11.00
C ASN A 659 12.75 21.17 11.30
N LEU A 660 11.95 22.09 11.89
CA LEU A 660 12.29 23.48 12.16
C LEU A 660 13.63 23.68 12.88
N LEU A 661 14.06 22.67 13.64
CA LEU A 661 15.31 22.69 14.42
C LEU A 661 16.50 22.04 13.68
N ASP A 662 16.32 21.68 12.41
CA ASP A 662 17.31 20.99 11.55
C ASP A 662 17.98 19.80 12.25
N LYS A 663 17.18 19.00 12.94
CA LYS A 663 17.65 17.87 13.70
C LYS A 663 18.05 16.71 12.79
N THR A 664 19.26 16.20 12.92
CA THR A 664 19.64 14.91 12.32
C THR A 664 19.03 13.78 13.15
N TYR A 665 18.18 12.96 12.54
CA TYR A 665 17.47 11.85 13.18
C TYR A 665 17.42 10.62 12.25
N ARG A 666 17.16 9.44 12.81
CA ARG A 666 17.10 8.19 12.05
C ARG A 666 15.86 7.41 12.46
N PRO A 667 14.76 7.48 11.67
CA PRO A 667 13.57 6.69 11.92
C PRO A 667 13.88 5.21 11.98
N HIS A 668 13.28 4.48 12.93
CA HIS A 668 13.55 3.05 13.12
C HIS A 668 13.19 2.21 11.88
N LEU A 669 12.13 2.58 11.17
CA LEU A 669 11.62 1.88 9.99
C LEU A 669 12.34 2.25 8.69
N ASN A 670 13.28 3.20 8.72
CA ASN A 670 14.10 3.49 7.54
C ASN A 670 15.13 2.38 7.32
N GLY A 671 15.35 2.06 6.04
CA GLY A 671 16.33 1.05 5.64
C GLY A 671 17.79 1.44 5.95
N ILE A 672 18.70 0.52 5.73
CA ILE A 672 20.14 0.67 5.98
C ILE A 672 20.83 1.05 4.66
N ASN A 673 21.63 2.13 4.67
CA ASN A 673 22.35 2.56 3.48
C ASN A 673 23.35 1.51 2.98
N ARG A 674 23.32 1.22 1.68
CA ARG A 674 24.20 0.27 0.97
C ARG A 674 25.16 0.98 -0.01
N VAL A 675 25.02 2.29 -0.19
CA VAL A 675 25.69 3.06 -1.23
C VAL A 675 26.87 3.86 -0.65
N ALA A 676 28.07 3.58 -1.13
CA ALA A 676 29.29 4.25 -0.66
C ALA A 676 29.40 5.73 -1.10
N ALA A 677 28.71 6.13 -2.17
CA ALA A 677 28.74 7.51 -2.68
C ALA A 677 27.78 8.45 -1.94
N SER A 678 27.08 8.00 -0.92
CA SER A 678 26.22 8.79 -0.04
C SER A 678 27.01 9.42 1.09
N ASP A 679 26.55 10.56 1.63
CA ASP A 679 27.09 11.12 2.87
C ASP A 679 26.64 10.32 4.11
N VAL A 680 25.72 9.39 3.93
CA VAL A 680 25.34 8.39 4.93
C VAL A 680 26.31 7.22 4.83
N ALA A 681 26.96 6.84 5.94
CA ALA A 681 27.89 5.70 5.95
C ALA A 681 27.19 4.39 5.56
N VAL A 682 27.86 3.53 4.79
CA VAL A 682 27.37 2.17 4.48
C VAL A 682 27.14 1.40 5.79
N GLY A 683 26.03 0.71 5.91
CA GLY A 683 25.61 -0.01 7.10
C GLY A 683 24.92 0.88 8.15
N ALA A 684 24.85 2.20 7.94
CA ALA A 684 24.09 3.10 8.80
C ALA A 684 22.64 3.21 8.33
N ARG A 685 21.70 3.33 9.27
CA ARG A 685 20.29 3.59 8.99
C ARG A 685 20.13 4.93 8.28
N LEU A 686 19.30 5.01 7.24
CA LEU A 686 19.00 6.24 6.52
C LEU A 686 18.42 7.28 7.49
N PRO A 687 18.93 8.53 7.48
CA PRO A 687 18.32 9.61 8.24
C PRO A 687 16.98 10.02 7.64
N GLY A 688 16.18 10.74 8.40
CA GLY A 688 15.10 11.53 7.86
C GLY A 688 15.61 12.88 7.35
N ASP A 689 14.74 13.64 6.74
CA ASP A 689 15.04 14.92 6.10
C ASP A 689 15.59 15.97 7.08
N GLY A 690 16.49 16.81 6.61
CA GLY A 690 16.88 18.03 7.27
C GLY A 690 15.74 19.06 7.31
N ILE A 691 16.05 20.31 7.60
CA ILE A 691 15.07 21.38 7.51
C ILE A 691 14.53 21.47 6.08
N ASN A 692 13.19 21.45 5.95
CA ASN A 692 12.50 21.58 4.68
C ASN A 692 11.57 22.78 4.70
N ILE A 693 11.77 23.73 3.80
CA ILE A 693 10.87 24.86 3.56
C ILE A 693 10.09 24.57 2.29
N PHE A 694 8.77 24.62 2.37
CA PHE A 694 7.92 24.39 1.20
C PHE A 694 6.87 25.49 1.03
N VAL A 695 6.42 25.64 -0.20
CA VAL A 695 5.30 26.49 -0.61
C VAL A 695 4.44 25.74 -1.60
N GLN A 696 3.13 25.84 -1.47
CA GLN A 696 2.17 25.33 -2.44
C GLN A 696 1.06 26.34 -2.74
N ALA A 697 0.53 26.27 -3.95
CA ALA A 697 -0.61 27.02 -4.41
C ALA A 697 -1.62 26.08 -5.07
N GLY A 698 -2.89 26.20 -4.74
CA GLY A 698 -4.00 25.50 -5.36
C GLY A 698 -5.02 26.47 -5.90
N TRP A 699 -5.58 26.22 -7.08
CA TRP A 699 -6.61 27.03 -7.69
C TRP A 699 -7.74 26.15 -8.21
N SER A 700 -8.99 26.48 -7.81
CA SER A 700 -10.21 25.81 -8.21
C SER A 700 -11.07 26.75 -9.05
N PHE A 701 -11.70 26.24 -10.12
CA PHE A 701 -12.53 27.01 -11.05
C PHE A 701 -13.80 26.27 -11.47
#